data_96aa763177f61b2e8f2988d235471e4d
#
_entry.id   96aa763177f61b2e8f2988d235471e4d
#
_cell.length_a   1.000
_cell.length_b   1.000
_cell.length_c   1.000
_cell.angle_alpha   90.00
_cell.angle_beta   90.00
_cell.angle_gamma   90.00
#
_symmetry.space_group_name_H-M   'P 1'
#
loop_
_entity.id
_entity.type
_entity.pdbx_description
1 polymer ?
#
loop_
_entity_poly.entity_id
_entity_poly.type
_entity_poly.pdbx_seq_one_letter_code
_entity_poly.pdbx_strand_id
1 'polypeptide(L)'
;MADKITTASAAWLTDPTVFAVNRTPAHSNHVTFSHIPEIGEPSDLKQSLDGEWRVEMVQASDIDLEEEPFAAEDFDDSAFGRIDVPSHLQNAGYMNHKYVNIQYPWDGHENPQEPNVPETNHVALYRRTFTVAERLDAARQNGGTVSITFHGMATAIYVWVNGMFVGYGEDGYTPNEFDITEALHDGENVVAVACYEYASASWLEDQDYWRLHGLFRSVELAAQPHVHIEDMKVEADWNPETATGSLDALLAVRNAKNAATVSATLKDLSGNVMWETALAASDETGIVSGSLDVKPWSAESPALYELQVVVIGHDGAIVETATQRVGFRRFRIEDGIMKLNGKRVVFKGADRHEFDAKRGRAITRQDMIDDITFCKRHNINAIRTSHYPNQEYWYDLCDEYGIYLIDETNLETHGSWCLPGDVVTEDSAVPGSKPQWEDACVDRVNSMMKRDYNHASVVIWSLGNESYAGDVFRAMSVHVHELDPNRPVHYEGVTHNRKYDDVTDIESRMYAHADEIEEYLKSDPKKPYISCEYMHAMGNSVGNMDEYVALERYPQYQGGFIWDFIDQAILVRLPDGDERLCYGGDFGDRPSDYEFAGDGIVFADRTPSPKAQDVKQLYANVRIVPGETGVEIANDNLFVSTADYVFVTRVLADGEPVWQAEQRFDVPAGETKHFDIEWPLEAYRGQANELTLEVSQRLAAAEEWASKGYELSFGQTVVAGSKPVAASETKPVDGIVTVGRWNAGVQGSGREILLSRTQGGIVSYTLDGREFVLRRPTLTTFRALTDNDRGAGHGYDRAQWVGAGRYAKCVNNTIEQVNDDTLKAVYEYELATPQRTHVTITYVADTTGKLHLSVDYPGETQEAPTIPAFGLEWTLPVEYSNLRFYGPGPDETYADRKHAKLGIWNTNAYDDHAPYLMPQETGNHEDVRWAEITDDAGHGMRVSRHGESAFALSLQPYSAFMLEEAQHQDELPAPKHMFLRVLAAQMGVGGDDSWMSPVHPQYHIPADKPLHLDVDIELI
;
A
#
# COMPACT_ATOMS: atom_id res chain seq x y z
N MET A 1 -26.88 -18.67 -32.46
CA MET A 1 -27.15 -17.85 -31.26
C MET A 1 -28.40 -18.43 -30.60
N ALA A 2 -28.35 -18.59 -29.29
CA ALA A 2 -29.57 -18.88 -28.54
C ALA A 2 -30.55 -17.71 -28.76
N ASP A 3 -31.87 -17.97 -28.69
CA ASP A 3 -32.85 -16.89 -28.77
C ASP A 3 -32.66 -15.92 -27.63
N LYS A 4 -32.58 -14.60 -27.90
CA LYS A 4 -32.43 -13.56 -26.87
C LYS A 4 -33.63 -13.64 -25.92
N ILE A 5 -33.34 -13.61 -24.60
CA ILE A 5 -34.35 -13.46 -23.55
C ILE A 5 -34.86 -12.01 -23.58
N THR A 6 -36.16 -11.80 -23.65
CA THR A 6 -36.75 -10.48 -23.81
C THR A 6 -37.46 -9.94 -22.57
N THR A 7 -37.52 -10.71 -21.49
CA THR A 7 -38.18 -10.34 -20.23
C THR A 7 -37.25 -10.60 -19.06
N ALA A 8 -37.12 -9.63 -18.18
CA ALA A 8 -36.33 -9.76 -16.94
C ALA A 8 -37.03 -10.69 -15.94
N SER A 9 -36.29 -11.29 -15.03
CA SER A 9 -36.85 -12.13 -13.96
C SER A 9 -36.13 -11.90 -12.63
N ALA A 10 -36.86 -11.61 -11.58
CA ALA A 10 -36.32 -11.45 -10.23
C ALA A 10 -35.74 -12.77 -9.66
N ALA A 11 -36.12 -13.93 -10.23
CA ALA A 11 -35.58 -15.21 -9.78
C ALA A 11 -34.09 -15.37 -10.01
N TRP A 12 -33.47 -14.60 -10.92
CA TRP A 12 -32.04 -14.66 -11.22
C TRP A 12 -31.20 -14.16 -10.04
N LEU A 13 -31.72 -13.21 -9.26
CA LEU A 13 -31.03 -12.64 -8.09
C LEU A 13 -30.66 -13.67 -7.01
N THR A 14 -31.30 -14.82 -7.00
CA THR A 14 -31.11 -15.89 -5.99
C THR A 14 -30.77 -17.23 -6.62
N ASP A 15 -30.42 -17.24 -7.91
CA ASP A 15 -30.04 -18.44 -8.63
C ASP A 15 -28.58 -18.32 -9.12
N PRO A 16 -27.59 -18.89 -8.41
CA PRO A 16 -26.16 -18.76 -8.78
C PRO A 16 -25.82 -19.43 -10.12
N THR A 17 -26.75 -20.15 -10.73
CA THR A 17 -26.56 -20.73 -12.08
C THR A 17 -26.94 -19.72 -13.18
N VAL A 18 -27.50 -18.54 -12.83
CA VAL A 18 -27.90 -17.48 -13.75
C VAL A 18 -27.20 -16.17 -13.40
N PHE A 19 -25.91 -16.09 -13.62
CA PHE A 19 -25.05 -14.91 -13.34
C PHE A 19 -24.98 -13.94 -14.53
N ALA A 20 -25.46 -14.30 -15.72
CA ALA A 20 -25.51 -13.44 -16.90
C ALA A 20 -26.62 -13.88 -17.86
N VAL A 21 -27.36 -12.90 -18.43
CA VAL A 21 -28.38 -13.13 -19.45
C VAL A 21 -28.17 -12.14 -20.59
N ASN A 22 -28.09 -12.65 -21.84
CA ASN A 22 -27.81 -11.88 -23.06
C ASN A 22 -26.46 -11.11 -23.04
N ARG A 23 -25.61 -11.33 -22.05
CA ARG A 23 -24.25 -10.74 -21.98
C ARG A 23 -23.41 -11.26 -23.15
N THR A 24 -22.65 -10.40 -23.79
CA THR A 24 -21.66 -10.77 -24.79
C THR A 24 -20.58 -11.67 -24.14
N PRO A 25 -20.12 -12.75 -24.80
CA PRO A 25 -19.01 -13.55 -24.26
C PRO A 25 -17.78 -12.69 -24.01
N ALA A 26 -17.06 -12.96 -22.91
CA ALA A 26 -15.81 -12.27 -22.60
C ALA A 26 -14.78 -12.37 -23.73
N HIS A 27 -14.07 -11.30 -24.01
CA HIS A 27 -13.09 -11.16 -25.07
C HIS A 27 -11.94 -10.23 -24.64
N SER A 28 -10.88 -10.15 -25.46
CA SER A 28 -9.74 -9.27 -25.24
C SER A 28 -10.13 -7.78 -25.27
N ASN A 29 -9.40 -6.97 -24.55
CA ASN A 29 -9.56 -5.52 -24.49
C ASN A 29 -8.84 -4.75 -25.62
N HIS A 30 -8.57 -5.42 -26.76
CA HIS A 30 -7.94 -4.77 -27.92
C HIS A 30 -8.72 -3.53 -28.38
N VAL A 31 -7.99 -2.53 -28.90
CA VAL A 31 -8.60 -1.26 -29.32
C VAL A 31 -8.92 -1.30 -30.81
N THR A 32 -10.16 -0.97 -31.18
CA THR A 32 -10.65 -1.03 -32.58
C THR A 32 -10.84 0.37 -33.19
N PHE A 33 -10.65 0.47 -34.52
CA PHE A 33 -10.74 1.71 -35.29
C PHE A 33 -11.37 1.48 -36.64
N SER A 34 -12.06 2.49 -37.20
CA SER A 34 -12.58 2.45 -38.57
C SER A 34 -11.50 2.72 -39.65
N HIS A 35 -10.26 3.04 -39.25
CA HIS A 35 -9.13 3.40 -40.10
C HIS A 35 -7.83 2.88 -39.50
N ILE A 36 -6.69 3.09 -40.15
CA ILE A 36 -5.37 2.81 -39.57
C ILE A 36 -4.99 3.96 -38.64
N PRO A 37 -4.92 3.73 -37.29
CA PRO A 37 -4.62 4.79 -36.32
C PRO A 37 -3.13 5.14 -36.27
N GLU A 38 -2.81 6.32 -35.74
CA GLU A 38 -1.50 6.62 -35.21
C GLU A 38 -1.34 5.94 -33.83
N ILE A 39 -0.09 5.68 -33.41
CA ILE A 39 0.18 5.08 -32.09
C ILE A 39 -0.33 6.00 -30.98
N GLY A 40 -1.19 5.46 -30.11
CA GLY A 40 -1.79 6.21 -28.99
C GLY A 40 -3.03 7.04 -29.35
N GLU A 41 -3.54 6.93 -30.59
CA GLU A 41 -4.81 7.54 -30.97
C GLU A 41 -5.99 6.88 -30.22
N PRO A 42 -6.96 7.64 -29.71
CA PRO A 42 -8.18 7.07 -29.12
C PRO A 42 -9.08 6.46 -30.18
N SER A 43 -9.81 5.39 -29.81
CA SER A 43 -10.77 4.75 -30.72
C SER A 43 -11.86 5.71 -31.19
N ASP A 44 -12.13 5.70 -32.50
CA ASP A 44 -13.28 6.40 -33.10
C ASP A 44 -14.57 5.57 -33.12
N LEU A 45 -14.50 4.32 -32.61
CA LEU A 45 -15.63 3.39 -32.51
C LEU A 45 -16.16 3.26 -31.09
N LYS A 46 -15.72 4.13 -30.17
CA LYS A 46 -16.15 4.17 -28.77
C LYS A 46 -16.78 5.52 -28.41
N GLN A 47 -17.72 5.50 -27.47
CA GLN A 47 -18.40 6.69 -26.94
C GLN A 47 -18.67 6.53 -25.45
N SER A 48 -18.15 7.40 -24.59
CA SER A 48 -18.46 7.40 -23.18
C SER A 48 -19.89 7.86 -22.89
N LEU A 49 -20.52 7.20 -21.93
CA LEU A 49 -21.75 7.63 -21.28
C LEU A 49 -21.50 8.07 -19.83
N ASP A 50 -20.28 8.43 -19.48
CA ASP A 50 -19.95 9.01 -18.18
C ASP A 50 -20.54 10.40 -18.00
N GLY A 51 -20.73 10.81 -16.74
CA GLY A 51 -21.26 12.10 -16.36
C GLY A 51 -22.62 12.00 -15.66
N GLU A 52 -23.46 13.02 -15.76
CA GLU A 52 -24.72 13.09 -15.02
C GLU A 52 -25.77 12.07 -15.51
N TRP A 53 -26.28 11.27 -14.55
CA TRP A 53 -27.41 10.35 -14.72
C TRP A 53 -28.54 10.74 -13.76
N ARG A 54 -29.78 10.27 -14.05
CA ARG A 54 -30.88 10.28 -13.11
C ARG A 54 -30.81 9.04 -12.23
N VAL A 55 -31.17 9.15 -10.94
CA VAL A 55 -31.23 8.02 -10.01
C VAL A 55 -32.36 8.16 -9.01
N GLU A 56 -33.02 7.04 -8.71
CA GLU A 56 -34.01 6.92 -7.64
C GLU A 56 -33.76 5.64 -6.86
N MET A 57 -33.83 5.73 -5.52
CA MET A 57 -33.64 4.57 -4.65
C MET A 57 -35.00 3.98 -4.26
N VAL A 58 -35.17 2.67 -4.43
CA VAL A 58 -36.33 1.91 -4.06
C VAL A 58 -35.98 0.61 -3.35
N GLN A 59 -36.95 -0.10 -2.81
CA GLN A 59 -36.77 -1.46 -2.29
C GLN A 59 -37.03 -2.48 -3.39
N ALA A 60 -36.30 -3.61 -3.36
CA ALA A 60 -36.54 -4.70 -4.32
C ALA A 60 -37.97 -5.22 -4.32
N SER A 61 -38.62 -5.17 -3.15
CA SER A 61 -40.09 -5.52 -3.01
C SER A 61 -41.05 -4.59 -3.75
N ASP A 62 -40.57 -3.40 -4.11
CA ASP A 62 -41.40 -2.37 -4.75
C ASP A 62 -41.30 -2.39 -6.29
N ILE A 63 -40.47 -3.29 -6.84
CA ILE A 63 -40.20 -3.42 -8.28
C ILE A 63 -40.86 -4.67 -8.85
N ASP A 64 -41.52 -4.51 -9.98
CA ASP A 64 -41.94 -5.61 -10.86
C ASP A 64 -41.12 -5.58 -12.15
N LEU A 65 -40.06 -6.36 -12.19
CA LEU A 65 -39.11 -6.38 -13.31
C LEU A 65 -39.72 -6.78 -14.65
N GLU A 66 -40.91 -7.46 -14.64
CA GLU A 66 -41.60 -7.87 -15.89
C GLU A 66 -42.37 -6.71 -16.52
N GLU A 67 -42.93 -5.79 -15.70
CA GLU A 67 -43.75 -4.66 -16.13
C GLU A 67 -43.22 -3.30 -15.60
N GLU A 68 -41.88 -3.17 -15.45
CA GLU A 68 -41.30 -2.02 -14.76
C GLU A 68 -41.44 -0.70 -15.55
N PRO A 69 -42.27 0.27 -15.06
CA PRO A 69 -42.54 1.51 -15.80
C PRO A 69 -41.30 2.39 -16.02
N PHE A 70 -40.30 2.40 -15.11
CA PHE A 70 -39.15 3.29 -15.24
C PHE A 70 -38.30 2.97 -16.47
N ALA A 71 -38.42 1.75 -17.02
CA ALA A 71 -37.71 1.34 -18.21
C ALA A 71 -38.27 1.93 -19.50
N ALA A 72 -39.55 2.40 -19.48
CA ALA A 72 -40.21 2.94 -20.66
C ALA A 72 -39.53 4.22 -21.15
N GLU A 73 -39.49 4.39 -22.48
CA GLU A 73 -38.86 5.55 -23.13
C GLU A 73 -39.54 6.88 -22.71
N ASP A 74 -40.88 6.89 -22.59
CA ASP A 74 -41.67 8.06 -22.23
C ASP A 74 -41.90 8.27 -20.72
N PHE A 75 -41.20 7.53 -19.88
CA PHE A 75 -41.26 7.66 -18.42
C PHE A 75 -40.79 9.04 -17.96
N ASP A 76 -41.57 9.72 -17.11
CA ASP A 76 -41.21 11.00 -16.52
C ASP A 76 -40.30 10.82 -15.32
N ASP A 77 -38.98 10.93 -15.53
CA ASP A 77 -37.94 10.85 -14.49
C ASP A 77 -37.56 12.20 -13.86
N SER A 78 -38.42 13.23 -14.07
CA SER A 78 -38.13 14.59 -13.53
C SER A 78 -38.05 14.64 -12.01
N ALA A 79 -38.66 13.68 -11.31
CA ALA A 79 -38.58 13.54 -9.85
C ALA A 79 -37.34 12.82 -9.37
N PHE A 80 -36.62 12.11 -10.24
CA PHE A 80 -35.39 11.41 -9.87
C PHE A 80 -34.29 12.40 -9.46
N GLY A 81 -33.44 11.98 -8.52
CA GLY A 81 -32.21 12.68 -8.18
C GLY A 81 -31.18 12.68 -9.32
N ARG A 82 -30.00 13.15 -9.03
CA ARG A 82 -28.86 13.20 -9.97
C ARG A 82 -27.64 12.57 -9.35
N ILE A 83 -26.90 11.84 -10.13
CA ILE A 83 -25.65 11.22 -9.74
C ILE A 83 -24.67 11.26 -10.91
N ASP A 84 -23.39 11.51 -10.63
CA ASP A 84 -22.35 11.33 -11.64
C ASP A 84 -21.99 9.84 -11.74
N VAL A 85 -21.79 9.34 -12.93
CA VAL A 85 -21.24 8.00 -13.21
C VAL A 85 -19.90 8.20 -13.90
N PRO A 86 -18.83 7.58 -13.44
CA PRO A 86 -18.76 6.62 -12.32
C PRO A 86 -18.82 7.29 -10.93
N SER A 87 -19.55 6.67 -10.00
CA SER A 87 -19.52 6.98 -8.57
C SER A 87 -20.23 5.91 -7.73
N HIS A 88 -20.09 6.01 -6.41
CA HIS A 88 -20.84 5.17 -5.46
C HIS A 88 -22.05 5.90 -4.90
N LEU A 89 -23.13 5.14 -4.67
CA LEU A 89 -24.37 5.63 -4.06
C LEU A 89 -24.15 6.21 -2.66
N GLN A 90 -23.22 5.61 -1.90
CA GLN A 90 -22.84 6.06 -0.56
C GLN A 90 -22.18 7.44 -0.60
N ASN A 91 -21.17 7.61 -1.44
CA ASN A 91 -20.43 8.87 -1.58
C ASN A 91 -21.33 9.99 -2.17
N ALA A 92 -22.33 9.61 -2.97
CA ALA A 92 -23.33 10.54 -3.49
C ALA A 92 -24.47 10.85 -2.49
N GLY A 93 -24.51 10.19 -1.33
CA GLY A 93 -25.49 10.43 -0.26
C GLY A 93 -26.83 9.73 -0.44
N TYR A 94 -26.92 8.72 -1.30
CA TYR A 94 -28.13 7.91 -1.52
C TYR A 94 -28.21 6.69 -0.61
N MET A 95 -27.07 6.21 -0.09
CA MET A 95 -26.97 5.10 0.84
C MET A 95 -26.01 5.43 1.98
N ASN A 96 -26.10 4.70 3.09
CA ASN A 96 -25.16 4.81 4.17
C ASN A 96 -23.89 3.98 3.88
N HIS A 97 -22.74 4.48 4.33
CA HIS A 97 -21.51 3.71 4.32
C HIS A 97 -21.59 2.57 5.32
N LYS A 98 -20.88 1.47 5.04
CA LYS A 98 -20.70 0.34 5.96
C LYS A 98 -19.35 -0.29 5.72
N TYR A 99 -18.65 -0.58 6.83
CA TYR A 99 -17.40 -1.33 6.80
C TYR A 99 -17.48 -2.53 7.76
N VAL A 100 -17.21 -3.69 7.23
CA VAL A 100 -16.98 -4.95 7.97
C VAL A 100 -15.93 -5.77 7.22
N ASN A 101 -15.08 -6.46 7.98
CA ASN A 101 -14.03 -7.33 7.47
C ASN A 101 -14.59 -8.73 7.12
N ILE A 102 -14.50 -9.68 8.06
CA ILE A 102 -14.73 -11.12 7.81
C ILE A 102 -16.19 -11.57 7.79
N GLN A 103 -17.13 -10.69 7.96
CA GLN A 103 -18.55 -11.02 8.06
C GLN A 103 -19.33 -10.42 6.90
N TYR A 104 -20.32 -11.15 6.42
CA TYR A 104 -21.21 -10.58 5.40
C TYR A 104 -21.92 -9.32 5.93
N PRO A 105 -22.17 -8.32 5.05
CA PRO A 105 -22.70 -7.02 5.49
C PRO A 105 -24.07 -7.06 6.15
N TRP A 106 -24.83 -8.13 5.98
CA TRP A 106 -26.14 -8.33 6.61
C TRP A 106 -26.10 -9.04 7.96
N ASP A 107 -24.94 -9.57 8.38
CA ASP A 107 -24.85 -10.33 9.62
C ASP A 107 -25.28 -9.49 10.83
N GLY A 108 -25.99 -10.13 11.78
CA GLY A 108 -26.59 -9.45 12.93
C GLY A 108 -27.88 -8.69 12.65
N HIS A 109 -28.25 -8.45 11.40
CA HIS A 109 -29.52 -7.82 10.97
C HIS A 109 -30.47 -8.81 10.34
N GLU A 110 -29.97 -9.61 9.41
CA GLU A 110 -30.68 -10.69 8.74
C GLU A 110 -29.79 -11.94 8.70
N ASN A 111 -30.39 -13.10 8.39
CA ASN A 111 -29.65 -14.36 8.26
C ASN A 111 -30.16 -15.14 7.03
N PRO A 112 -29.96 -14.62 5.82
CA PRO A 112 -30.30 -15.38 4.62
C PRO A 112 -29.45 -16.64 4.54
N GLN A 113 -30.03 -17.70 3.98
CA GLN A 113 -29.30 -18.93 3.67
C GLN A 113 -28.94 -18.94 2.20
N GLU A 114 -27.70 -19.22 1.87
CA GLU A 114 -27.24 -19.24 0.48
C GLU A 114 -28.13 -20.13 -0.41
N PRO A 115 -28.44 -19.72 -1.61
CA PRO A 115 -28.04 -18.49 -2.32
C PRO A 115 -29.01 -17.30 -2.15
N ASN A 116 -29.94 -17.34 -1.18
CA ASN A 116 -30.87 -16.24 -0.95
C ASN A 116 -30.14 -15.00 -0.43
N VAL A 117 -30.74 -13.85 -0.68
CA VAL A 117 -30.22 -12.54 -0.23
C VAL A 117 -31.11 -11.95 0.86
N PRO A 118 -30.68 -10.91 1.58
CA PRO A 118 -31.51 -10.19 2.56
C PRO A 118 -32.88 -9.77 1.98
N GLU A 119 -33.91 -9.74 2.84
CA GLU A 119 -35.23 -9.19 2.46
C GLU A 119 -35.14 -7.66 2.26
N THR A 120 -34.30 -7.00 3.05
CA THR A 120 -33.94 -5.59 2.88
C THR A 120 -32.86 -5.49 1.79
N ASN A 121 -33.29 -5.17 0.57
CA ASN A 121 -32.41 -5.07 -0.58
C ASN A 121 -32.73 -3.81 -1.36
N HIS A 122 -31.82 -2.86 -1.40
CA HIS A 122 -32.02 -1.59 -2.10
C HIS A 122 -31.71 -1.74 -3.58
N VAL A 123 -32.41 -0.95 -4.38
CA VAL A 123 -32.23 -0.90 -5.83
C VAL A 123 -32.08 0.54 -6.27
N ALA A 124 -31.02 0.85 -6.97
CA ALA A 124 -30.86 2.13 -7.64
C ALA A 124 -31.39 2.03 -9.08
N LEU A 125 -32.39 2.82 -9.38
CA LEU A 125 -32.98 2.95 -10.73
C LEU A 125 -32.28 4.09 -11.45
N TYR A 126 -31.33 3.76 -12.32
CA TYR A 126 -30.57 4.73 -13.11
C TYR A 126 -31.26 4.97 -14.47
N ARG A 127 -31.26 6.23 -14.94
CA ARG A 127 -31.70 6.58 -16.29
C ARG A 127 -30.81 7.61 -16.93
N ARG A 128 -30.54 7.47 -18.23
CA ARG A 128 -29.84 8.47 -19.03
C ARG A 128 -30.33 8.52 -20.44
N THR A 129 -30.52 9.73 -20.95
CA THR A 129 -30.76 10.01 -22.37
C THR A 129 -29.43 10.15 -23.10
N PHE A 130 -29.32 9.58 -24.29
CA PHE A 130 -28.11 9.67 -25.11
C PHE A 130 -28.45 9.67 -26.60
N THR A 131 -27.51 10.16 -27.42
CA THR A 131 -27.55 10.04 -28.88
C THR A 131 -26.31 9.27 -29.31
N VAL A 132 -26.47 8.27 -30.15
CA VAL A 132 -25.35 7.48 -30.69
C VAL A 132 -24.50 8.36 -31.60
N ALA A 133 -23.19 8.35 -31.40
CA ALA A 133 -22.26 9.13 -32.23
C ALA A 133 -22.31 8.70 -33.70
N GLU A 134 -22.11 9.64 -34.62
CA GLU A 134 -22.20 9.43 -36.06
C GLU A 134 -21.44 8.20 -36.57
N ARG A 135 -20.24 7.97 -36.04
CA ARG A 135 -19.40 6.84 -36.44
C ARG A 135 -19.99 5.49 -35.99
N LEU A 136 -20.49 5.43 -34.77
CA LEU A 136 -21.13 4.22 -34.23
C LEU A 136 -22.43 3.93 -35.00
N ASP A 137 -23.22 4.95 -35.26
CA ASP A 137 -24.49 4.82 -36.02
C ASP A 137 -24.19 4.41 -37.47
N ALA A 138 -23.14 4.91 -38.09
CA ALA A 138 -22.72 4.50 -39.43
C ALA A 138 -22.32 2.99 -39.47
N ALA A 139 -21.64 2.47 -38.45
CA ALA A 139 -21.34 1.05 -38.36
C ALA A 139 -22.63 0.21 -38.25
N ARG A 140 -23.57 0.62 -37.39
CA ARG A 140 -24.90 0.00 -37.24
C ARG A 140 -25.68 -0.02 -38.56
N GLN A 141 -25.75 1.10 -39.26
CA GLN A 141 -26.48 1.21 -40.53
C GLN A 141 -25.88 0.36 -41.65
N ASN A 142 -24.59 0.04 -41.56
CA ASN A 142 -23.89 -0.87 -42.47
C ASN A 142 -23.91 -2.35 -42.03
N GLY A 143 -24.81 -2.70 -41.09
CA GLY A 143 -25.02 -4.08 -40.63
C GLY A 143 -24.03 -4.55 -39.53
N GLY A 144 -23.30 -3.62 -38.91
CA GLY A 144 -22.54 -3.85 -37.70
C GLY A 144 -23.42 -3.81 -36.45
N THR A 145 -22.82 -3.96 -35.29
CA THR A 145 -23.48 -3.94 -33.98
C THR A 145 -23.04 -2.73 -33.15
N VAL A 146 -23.85 -2.34 -32.20
CA VAL A 146 -23.51 -1.38 -31.13
C VAL A 146 -23.80 -2.05 -29.81
N SER A 147 -22.81 -2.09 -28.95
CA SER A 147 -22.95 -2.60 -27.59
C SER A 147 -22.90 -1.46 -26.56
N ILE A 148 -23.45 -1.75 -25.38
CA ILE A 148 -23.26 -0.97 -24.17
C ILE A 148 -22.48 -1.81 -23.16
N THR A 149 -21.43 -1.23 -22.59
CA THR A 149 -20.54 -1.91 -21.64
C THR A 149 -20.55 -1.17 -20.31
N PHE A 150 -20.81 -1.90 -19.23
CA PHE A 150 -20.63 -1.46 -17.84
C PHE A 150 -19.31 -2.04 -17.32
N HIS A 151 -18.29 -1.20 -17.16
CA HIS A 151 -16.95 -1.64 -16.74
C HIS A 151 -16.86 -1.95 -15.24
N GLY A 152 -17.79 -1.44 -14.43
CA GLY A 152 -17.88 -1.77 -13.02
C GLY A 152 -19.21 -1.37 -12.39
N MET A 153 -19.79 -2.30 -11.64
CA MET A 153 -21.04 -2.11 -10.92
C MET A 153 -21.08 -3.01 -9.66
N ALA A 154 -21.92 -2.65 -8.71
CA ALA A 154 -22.09 -3.44 -7.49
C ALA A 154 -23.56 -3.42 -7.03
N THR A 155 -24.22 -4.61 -7.03
CA THR A 155 -23.72 -5.98 -7.22
C THR A 155 -24.25 -6.63 -8.49
N ALA A 156 -25.50 -6.34 -8.88
CA ALA A 156 -26.14 -6.90 -10.07
C ALA A 156 -26.95 -5.86 -10.84
N ILE A 157 -26.97 -5.94 -12.17
CA ILE A 157 -27.69 -5.01 -13.03
C ILE A 157 -28.68 -5.70 -13.97
N TYR A 158 -29.84 -5.08 -14.12
CA TYR A 158 -30.78 -5.31 -15.21
C TYR A 158 -30.77 -4.08 -16.12
N VAL A 159 -30.71 -4.28 -17.44
CA VAL A 159 -30.51 -3.20 -18.41
C VAL A 159 -31.63 -3.21 -19.45
N TRP A 160 -32.20 -2.02 -19.71
CA TRP A 160 -33.14 -1.76 -20.78
C TRP A 160 -32.65 -0.61 -21.65
N VAL A 161 -32.92 -0.67 -22.93
CA VAL A 161 -32.75 0.44 -23.87
C VAL A 161 -34.06 0.68 -24.59
N ASN A 162 -34.57 1.91 -24.54
CA ASN A 162 -35.85 2.31 -25.12
C ASN A 162 -37.04 1.38 -24.74
N GLY A 163 -37.04 0.95 -23.48
CA GLY A 163 -38.04 0.03 -22.93
C GLY A 163 -37.85 -1.45 -23.29
N MET A 164 -36.87 -1.80 -24.09
CA MET A 164 -36.56 -3.18 -24.43
C MET A 164 -35.54 -3.72 -23.44
N PHE A 165 -35.85 -4.85 -22.78
CA PHE A 165 -34.86 -5.56 -21.95
C PHE A 165 -33.71 -6.08 -22.81
N VAL A 166 -32.44 -5.70 -22.44
CA VAL A 166 -31.25 -6.08 -23.18
C VAL A 166 -30.36 -7.05 -22.45
N GLY A 167 -30.39 -7.06 -21.11
CA GLY A 167 -29.61 -8.06 -20.38
C GLY A 167 -29.56 -7.92 -18.87
N TYR A 168 -28.94 -8.93 -18.24
CA TYR A 168 -28.63 -9.05 -16.81
C TYR A 168 -27.18 -9.47 -16.63
N GLY A 169 -26.52 -8.97 -15.58
CA GLY A 169 -25.18 -9.38 -15.21
C GLY A 169 -24.89 -9.21 -13.73
N GLU A 170 -24.07 -10.13 -13.23
CA GLU A 170 -23.36 -10.12 -11.96
C GLU A 170 -21.86 -10.03 -12.25
N ASP A 171 -20.97 -10.05 -11.22
CA ASP A 171 -19.53 -9.77 -11.33
C ASP A 171 -19.22 -8.34 -11.76
N GLY A 172 -19.17 -7.45 -10.78
CA GLY A 172 -19.01 -6.01 -11.01
C GLY A 172 -17.60 -5.54 -11.33
N TYR A 173 -16.60 -6.40 -11.43
CA TYR A 173 -15.21 -6.01 -11.65
C TYR A 173 -14.67 -6.41 -13.04
N THR A 174 -15.45 -7.18 -13.80
CA THR A 174 -15.21 -7.42 -15.22
C THR A 174 -16.32 -6.80 -16.07
N PRO A 175 -16.06 -6.46 -17.36
CA PRO A 175 -17.05 -5.79 -18.20
C PRO A 175 -18.32 -6.61 -18.40
N ASN A 176 -19.48 -5.99 -18.18
CA ASN A 176 -20.78 -6.52 -18.57
C ASN A 176 -21.23 -5.82 -19.85
N GLU A 177 -21.09 -6.48 -20.99
CA GLU A 177 -21.37 -5.96 -22.33
C GLU A 177 -22.66 -6.56 -22.90
N PHE A 178 -23.50 -5.71 -23.50
CA PHE A 178 -24.79 -6.09 -24.08
C PHE A 178 -24.97 -5.49 -25.48
N ASP A 179 -25.31 -6.32 -26.45
CA ASP A 179 -25.69 -5.86 -27.79
C ASP A 179 -27.07 -5.17 -27.75
N ILE A 180 -27.07 -3.86 -28.01
CA ILE A 180 -28.23 -2.98 -27.99
C ILE A 180 -28.74 -2.59 -29.39
N THR A 181 -28.12 -3.14 -30.46
CA THR A 181 -28.37 -2.75 -31.85
C THR A 181 -29.84 -2.69 -32.22
N GLU A 182 -30.63 -3.72 -31.84
CA GLU A 182 -32.05 -3.81 -32.16
C GLU A 182 -32.93 -2.88 -31.33
N ALA A 183 -32.41 -2.45 -30.15
CA ALA A 183 -33.13 -1.54 -29.27
C ALA A 183 -32.92 -0.07 -29.64
N LEU A 184 -31.94 0.25 -30.49
CA LEU A 184 -31.62 1.62 -30.88
C LEU A 184 -32.49 2.13 -32.01
N HIS A 185 -32.88 3.38 -31.93
CA HIS A 185 -33.51 4.13 -33.04
C HIS A 185 -32.72 5.42 -33.34
N ASP A 186 -33.08 6.10 -34.42
CA ASP A 186 -32.47 7.34 -34.83
C ASP A 186 -32.81 8.49 -33.86
N GLY A 187 -31.83 9.27 -33.46
CA GLY A 187 -32.02 10.40 -32.56
C GLY A 187 -31.75 10.09 -31.11
N GLU A 188 -32.56 10.55 -30.21
CA GLU A 188 -32.41 10.40 -28.77
C GLU A 188 -32.87 9.01 -28.30
N ASN A 189 -32.06 8.34 -27.53
CA ASN A 189 -32.32 7.02 -26.94
C ASN A 189 -32.23 7.13 -25.40
N VAL A 190 -32.82 6.19 -24.68
CA VAL A 190 -32.81 6.11 -23.23
C VAL A 190 -32.24 4.76 -22.79
N VAL A 191 -31.25 4.79 -21.91
CA VAL A 191 -30.84 3.61 -21.14
C VAL A 191 -31.41 3.69 -19.74
N ALA A 192 -31.95 2.58 -19.24
CA ALA A 192 -32.46 2.40 -17.90
C ALA A 192 -31.77 1.19 -17.26
N VAL A 193 -31.33 1.33 -16.01
CA VAL A 193 -30.62 0.28 -15.29
C VAL A 193 -31.18 0.14 -13.88
N ALA A 194 -31.55 -1.08 -13.47
CA ALA A 194 -31.83 -1.40 -12.09
C ALA A 194 -30.58 -2.07 -11.49
N CYS A 195 -29.90 -1.36 -10.60
CA CYS A 195 -28.69 -1.85 -9.90
C CYS A 195 -29.05 -2.27 -8.49
N TYR A 196 -28.96 -3.56 -8.22
CA TYR A 196 -29.29 -4.18 -6.93
C TYR A 196 -28.11 -4.15 -5.97
N GLU A 197 -28.39 -3.87 -4.69
CA GLU A 197 -27.41 -3.95 -3.59
C GLU A 197 -26.95 -5.39 -3.40
N TYR A 198 -27.87 -6.36 -3.37
CA TYR A 198 -27.56 -7.77 -3.17
C TYR A 198 -28.13 -8.66 -4.26
N ALA A 199 -27.30 -9.64 -4.65
CA ALA A 199 -27.65 -10.75 -5.54
C ALA A 199 -26.94 -12.02 -5.04
N SER A 200 -27.14 -13.16 -5.72
CA SER A 200 -26.36 -14.38 -5.43
C SER A 200 -24.84 -14.14 -5.45
N ALA A 201 -24.37 -13.25 -6.32
CA ALA A 201 -22.97 -12.78 -6.35
C ALA A 201 -22.45 -12.26 -5.02
N SER A 202 -23.30 -11.66 -4.17
CA SER A 202 -22.89 -11.13 -2.86
C SER A 202 -22.31 -12.20 -1.92
N TRP A 203 -22.61 -13.49 -2.14
CA TRP A 203 -22.00 -14.59 -1.44
C TRP A 203 -20.56 -14.89 -1.87
N LEU A 204 -20.16 -14.39 -3.05
CA LEU A 204 -18.83 -14.53 -3.63
C LEU A 204 -17.98 -13.25 -3.50
N GLU A 205 -18.54 -12.17 -2.94
CA GLU A 205 -17.96 -10.82 -2.93
C GLU A 205 -17.93 -10.26 -1.50
N ASP A 206 -17.20 -10.99 -0.61
CA ASP A 206 -17.08 -10.67 0.80
C ASP A 206 -15.70 -10.09 1.17
N GLN A 207 -15.10 -9.31 0.26
CA GLN A 207 -13.79 -8.70 0.43
C GLN A 207 -13.76 -7.76 1.64
N ASP A 208 -12.59 -7.70 2.31
CA ASP A 208 -12.31 -6.77 3.39
C ASP A 208 -12.15 -5.34 2.85
N TYR A 209 -13.26 -4.66 2.66
CA TYR A 209 -13.31 -3.28 2.16
C TYR A 209 -14.66 -2.62 2.47
N TRP A 210 -14.74 -1.31 2.25
CA TRP A 210 -16.00 -0.58 2.32
C TRP A 210 -17.06 -1.19 1.39
N ARG A 211 -18.26 -1.44 1.91
CA ARG A 211 -19.40 -1.97 1.15
C ARG A 211 -20.05 -0.82 0.37
N LEU A 212 -19.53 -0.57 -0.83
CA LEU A 212 -19.92 0.55 -1.70
C LEU A 212 -20.62 0.01 -2.95
N HIS A 213 -21.74 0.65 -3.35
CA HIS A 213 -22.64 0.18 -4.41
C HIS A 213 -22.84 1.23 -5.50
N GLY A 214 -23.39 0.80 -6.64
CA GLY A 214 -23.70 1.65 -7.78
C GLY A 214 -22.81 1.38 -9.00
N LEU A 215 -22.87 2.27 -9.99
CA LEU A 215 -22.06 2.22 -11.22
C LEU A 215 -20.75 2.97 -10.97
N PHE A 216 -19.71 2.25 -10.53
CA PHE A 216 -18.45 2.85 -10.02
C PHE A 216 -17.30 2.87 -11.03
N ARG A 217 -17.47 2.28 -12.20
CA ARG A 217 -16.57 2.45 -13.36
C ARG A 217 -17.36 2.97 -14.55
N SER A 218 -16.67 3.31 -15.61
CA SER A 218 -17.23 3.91 -16.84
C SER A 218 -18.34 3.07 -17.47
N VAL A 219 -19.26 3.75 -18.13
CA VAL A 219 -20.24 3.17 -19.04
C VAL A 219 -19.94 3.65 -20.45
N GLU A 220 -19.82 2.73 -21.41
CA GLU A 220 -19.34 3.02 -22.75
C GLU A 220 -20.22 2.37 -23.83
N LEU A 221 -20.41 3.05 -24.94
CA LEU A 221 -20.91 2.45 -26.18
C LEU A 221 -19.72 2.09 -27.07
N ALA A 222 -19.76 0.91 -27.67
CA ALA A 222 -18.80 0.49 -28.68
C ALA A 222 -19.51 0.02 -29.95
N ALA A 223 -18.95 0.35 -31.12
CA ALA A 223 -19.46 -0.17 -32.39
C ALA A 223 -18.50 -1.21 -32.95
N GLN A 224 -19.06 -2.29 -33.44
CA GLN A 224 -18.34 -3.34 -34.19
C GLN A 224 -18.85 -3.38 -35.63
N PRO A 225 -17.99 -3.23 -36.64
CA PRO A 225 -18.36 -3.43 -38.03
C PRO A 225 -18.96 -4.81 -38.29
N HIS A 226 -19.70 -4.98 -39.38
CA HIS A 226 -20.30 -6.30 -39.74
C HIS A 226 -19.24 -7.42 -39.78
N VAL A 227 -18.05 -7.13 -40.28
CA VAL A 227 -16.89 -8.02 -40.18
C VAL A 227 -15.95 -7.36 -39.16
N HIS A 228 -15.63 -8.04 -38.08
CA HIS A 228 -14.78 -7.51 -37.02
C HIS A 228 -13.98 -8.60 -36.32
N ILE A 229 -12.96 -8.18 -35.59
CA ILE A 229 -12.19 -9.04 -34.69
C ILE A 229 -12.95 -9.05 -33.36
N GLU A 230 -13.47 -10.22 -33.00
CA GLU A 230 -14.20 -10.41 -31.74
C GLU A 230 -13.28 -10.66 -30.56
N ASP A 231 -12.19 -11.42 -30.82
CA ASP A 231 -11.22 -11.76 -29.78
C ASP A 231 -9.83 -11.84 -30.42
N MET A 232 -8.82 -11.38 -29.70
CA MET A 232 -7.43 -11.40 -30.15
C MET A 232 -6.53 -11.85 -29.01
N LYS A 233 -6.16 -13.15 -28.97
CA LYS A 233 -5.19 -13.68 -28.03
C LYS A 233 -3.81 -13.61 -28.63
N VAL A 234 -2.85 -12.94 -27.93
CA VAL A 234 -1.47 -12.75 -28.38
C VAL A 234 -0.50 -13.37 -27.39
N GLU A 235 0.35 -14.26 -27.87
CA GLU A 235 1.48 -14.80 -27.13
C GLU A 235 2.78 -14.22 -27.70
N ALA A 236 3.39 -13.26 -26.96
CA ALA A 236 4.68 -12.64 -27.29
C ALA A 236 5.76 -13.24 -26.40
N ASP A 237 6.38 -14.33 -26.88
CA ASP A 237 7.39 -15.08 -26.15
C ASP A 237 8.80 -14.55 -26.41
N TRP A 238 9.66 -14.60 -25.40
CA TRP A 238 11.10 -14.34 -25.51
C TRP A 238 11.91 -15.57 -25.20
N ASN A 239 12.77 -15.96 -26.11
CA ASN A 239 13.68 -17.08 -25.91
C ASN A 239 15.06 -16.58 -25.43
N PRO A 240 15.42 -16.80 -24.16
CA PRO A 240 16.70 -16.33 -23.61
C PRO A 240 17.95 -17.04 -24.21
N GLU A 241 17.78 -18.25 -24.75
CA GLU A 241 18.91 -19.01 -25.34
C GLU A 241 19.31 -18.43 -26.69
N THR A 242 18.35 -18.02 -27.52
CA THR A 242 18.58 -17.45 -28.85
C THR A 242 18.61 -15.93 -28.85
N ALA A 243 18.19 -15.27 -27.75
CA ALA A 243 17.97 -13.84 -27.61
C ALA A 243 17.06 -13.28 -28.72
N THR A 244 15.96 -13.97 -28.99
CA THR A 244 14.97 -13.58 -30.00
C THR A 244 13.54 -13.71 -29.46
N GLY A 245 12.64 -12.84 -29.94
CA GLY A 245 11.21 -12.99 -29.70
C GLY A 245 10.51 -13.84 -30.76
N SER A 246 9.31 -14.29 -30.44
CA SER A 246 8.32 -14.82 -31.41
C SER A 246 6.93 -14.35 -30.98
N LEU A 247 6.06 -14.13 -31.98
CA LEU A 247 4.69 -13.71 -31.76
C LEU A 247 3.75 -14.73 -32.42
N ASP A 248 2.87 -15.29 -31.61
CA ASP A 248 1.76 -16.12 -32.04
C ASP A 248 0.46 -15.41 -31.65
N ALA A 249 -0.46 -15.19 -32.59
CA ALA A 249 -1.75 -14.60 -32.30
C ALA A 249 -2.88 -15.43 -32.91
N LEU A 250 -3.94 -15.63 -32.14
CA LEU A 250 -5.18 -16.24 -32.57
C LEU A 250 -6.28 -15.20 -32.59
N LEU A 251 -6.86 -14.97 -33.77
CA LEU A 251 -7.93 -14.01 -33.98
C LEU A 251 -9.25 -14.74 -34.20
N ALA A 252 -10.28 -14.40 -33.45
CA ALA A 252 -11.66 -14.76 -33.78
C ALA A 252 -12.25 -13.64 -34.65
N VAL A 253 -12.54 -13.93 -35.94
CA VAL A 253 -13.07 -12.95 -36.90
C VAL A 253 -14.53 -13.25 -37.21
N ARG A 254 -15.43 -12.39 -36.81
CA ARG A 254 -16.85 -12.53 -37.12
C ARG A 254 -17.12 -12.23 -38.58
N ASN A 255 -18.00 -13.04 -39.17
CA ASN A 255 -18.41 -12.92 -40.59
C ASN A 255 -17.25 -12.88 -41.59
N ALA A 256 -16.15 -13.55 -41.29
CA ALA A 256 -14.86 -13.55 -42.05
C ALA A 256 -15.02 -13.81 -43.56
N LYS A 257 -16.06 -14.56 -43.98
CA LYS A 257 -16.41 -14.79 -45.41
C LYS A 257 -16.66 -13.49 -46.19
N ASN A 258 -16.94 -12.38 -45.54
CA ASN A 258 -17.15 -11.07 -46.14
C ASN A 258 -15.88 -10.21 -46.16
N ALA A 259 -14.77 -10.70 -45.67
CA ALA A 259 -13.42 -10.09 -45.77
C ALA A 259 -12.55 -10.86 -46.79
N ALA A 260 -11.59 -10.15 -47.38
CA ALA A 260 -10.61 -10.75 -48.28
C ALA A 260 -9.34 -11.17 -47.53
N THR A 261 -8.87 -10.30 -46.64
CA THR A 261 -7.52 -10.42 -46.04
C THR A 261 -7.55 -9.90 -44.62
N VAL A 262 -6.76 -10.55 -43.76
CA VAL A 262 -6.30 -10.03 -42.47
C VAL A 262 -4.82 -9.73 -42.59
N SER A 263 -4.43 -8.48 -42.40
CA SER A 263 -3.02 -8.03 -42.43
C SER A 263 -2.56 -7.69 -41.02
N ALA A 264 -1.43 -8.23 -40.59
CA ALA A 264 -0.85 -7.93 -39.27
C ALA A 264 0.53 -7.26 -39.42
N THR A 265 0.76 -6.23 -38.64
CA THR A 265 2.02 -5.48 -38.63
C THR A 265 2.43 -5.26 -37.18
N LEU A 266 3.66 -5.67 -36.85
CA LEU A 266 4.29 -5.35 -35.55
C LEU A 266 5.17 -4.12 -35.70
N LYS A 267 4.97 -3.11 -34.84
CA LYS A 267 5.74 -1.85 -34.85
C LYS A 267 6.39 -1.63 -33.47
N ASP A 268 7.55 -0.98 -33.46
CA ASP A 268 8.01 -0.35 -32.21
C ASP A 268 7.18 0.91 -31.90
N LEU A 269 7.26 1.44 -30.69
CA LEU A 269 6.50 2.64 -30.30
C LEU A 269 6.94 3.92 -31.03
N SER A 270 8.03 3.87 -31.83
CA SER A 270 8.43 4.95 -32.74
C SER A 270 7.80 4.82 -34.13
N GLY A 271 6.99 3.76 -34.37
CA GLY A 271 6.32 3.47 -35.63
C GLY A 271 7.15 2.69 -36.64
N ASN A 272 8.35 2.23 -36.28
CA ASN A 272 9.14 1.39 -37.21
C ASN A 272 8.56 -0.02 -37.30
N VAL A 273 8.38 -0.51 -38.52
CA VAL A 273 7.87 -1.86 -38.77
C VAL A 273 8.97 -2.89 -38.46
N MET A 274 8.68 -3.78 -37.51
CA MET A 274 9.55 -4.89 -37.11
C MET A 274 9.22 -6.17 -37.90
N TRP A 275 7.95 -6.35 -38.23
CA TRP A 275 7.48 -7.52 -38.99
C TRP A 275 6.07 -7.24 -39.55
N GLU A 276 5.75 -7.92 -40.67
CA GLU A 276 4.42 -7.85 -41.26
C GLU A 276 4.04 -9.14 -41.97
N THR A 277 2.75 -9.45 -42.06
CA THR A 277 2.18 -10.55 -42.83
C THR A 277 0.75 -10.22 -43.30
N ALA A 278 0.29 -10.98 -44.28
CA ALA A 278 -1.10 -10.91 -44.73
C ALA A 278 -1.61 -12.32 -45.08
N LEU A 279 -2.79 -12.65 -44.59
CA LEU A 279 -3.42 -13.95 -44.69
C LEU A 279 -4.85 -13.79 -45.24
N ALA A 280 -5.40 -14.85 -45.84
CA ALA A 280 -6.80 -14.90 -46.18
C ALA A 280 -7.64 -14.89 -44.87
N ALA A 281 -8.69 -14.09 -44.82
CA ALA A 281 -9.56 -14.05 -43.66
C ALA A 281 -10.28 -15.39 -43.44
N SER A 282 -10.37 -15.84 -42.21
CA SER A 282 -11.13 -17.01 -41.76
C SER A 282 -11.72 -16.76 -40.38
N ASP A 283 -12.77 -17.47 -39.97
CA ASP A 283 -13.43 -17.32 -38.68
C ASP A 283 -12.44 -17.47 -37.52
N GLU A 284 -11.44 -18.34 -37.66
CA GLU A 284 -10.25 -18.40 -36.82
C GLU A 284 -9.02 -18.15 -37.72
N THR A 285 -8.27 -17.08 -37.43
CA THR A 285 -7.05 -16.71 -38.17
C THR A 285 -5.85 -16.77 -37.23
N GLY A 286 -5.00 -17.75 -37.43
CA GLY A 286 -3.72 -17.88 -36.72
C GLY A 286 -2.61 -17.08 -37.42
N ILE A 287 -1.89 -16.29 -36.66
CA ILE A 287 -0.76 -15.47 -37.08
C ILE A 287 0.50 -15.98 -36.39
N VAL A 288 1.58 -16.23 -37.12
CA VAL A 288 2.85 -16.68 -36.55
C VAL A 288 3.98 -15.88 -37.19
N SER A 289 4.79 -15.21 -36.37
CA SER A 289 5.88 -14.37 -36.88
C SER A 289 7.18 -15.09 -37.20
N GLY A 290 7.42 -16.24 -36.59
CA GLY A 290 8.76 -16.80 -36.49
C GLY A 290 9.68 -15.97 -35.57
N SER A 291 11.01 -16.08 -35.75
CA SER A 291 12.01 -15.39 -34.94
C SER A 291 12.09 -13.89 -35.26
N LEU A 292 12.00 -13.06 -34.22
CA LEU A 292 12.03 -11.60 -34.29
C LEU A 292 13.24 -11.02 -33.53
N ASP A 293 13.84 -9.97 -34.09
CA ASP A 293 14.85 -9.17 -33.43
C ASP A 293 14.15 -8.04 -32.62
N VAL A 294 13.77 -8.36 -31.42
CA VAL A 294 13.06 -7.46 -30.50
C VAL A 294 13.74 -7.44 -29.14
N LYS A 295 13.46 -6.43 -28.31
CA LYS A 295 13.92 -6.37 -26.92
C LYS A 295 12.92 -7.07 -26.00
N PRO A 296 13.39 -7.83 -24.99
CA PRO A 296 12.49 -8.41 -24.00
C PRO A 296 11.88 -7.36 -23.08
N TRP A 297 10.67 -7.65 -22.61
CA TRP A 297 10.02 -6.90 -21.55
C TRP A 297 10.44 -7.42 -20.17
N SER A 298 10.66 -6.50 -19.23
CA SER A 298 10.79 -6.76 -17.80
C SER A 298 10.39 -5.51 -17.01
N ALA A 299 10.14 -5.64 -15.69
CA ALA A 299 9.86 -4.51 -14.81
C ALA A 299 11.02 -3.49 -14.76
N GLU A 300 12.25 -3.93 -15.03
CA GLU A 300 13.44 -3.08 -15.08
C GLU A 300 13.64 -2.38 -16.43
N SER A 301 13.10 -2.96 -17.51
CA SER A 301 13.22 -2.46 -18.88
C SER A 301 11.95 -2.83 -19.67
N PRO A 302 10.87 -2.04 -19.52
CA PRO A 302 9.54 -2.38 -20.08
C PRO A 302 9.45 -2.05 -21.57
N ALA A 303 10.11 -2.87 -22.41
CA ALA A 303 10.09 -2.70 -23.86
C ALA A 303 8.76 -3.19 -24.46
N LEU A 304 8.00 -2.28 -25.03
CA LEU A 304 6.69 -2.55 -25.64
C LEU A 304 6.72 -2.33 -27.15
N TYR A 305 5.82 -3.06 -27.84
CA TYR A 305 5.54 -2.98 -29.26
C TYR A 305 4.03 -2.89 -29.47
N GLU A 306 3.59 -2.47 -30.66
CA GLU A 306 2.18 -2.46 -31.05
C GLU A 306 1.95 -3.47 -32.17
N LEU A 307 1.07 -4.44 -31.93
CA LEU A 307 0.51 -5.29 -32.97
C LEU A 307 -0.73 -4.60 -33.55
N GLN A 308 -0.68 -4.30 -34.84
CA GLN A 308 -1.78 -3.71 -35.58
C GLN A 308 -2.33 -4.75 -36.54
N VAL A 309 -3.60 -5.06 -36.46
CA VAL A 309 -4.31 -6.02 -37.32
C VAL A 309 -5.36 -5.28 -38.11
N VAL A 310 -5.30 -5.38 -39.45
CA VAL A 310 -6.22 -4.71 -40.37
C VAL A 310 -7.07 -5.76 -41.11
N VAL A 311 -8.37 -5.65 -40.99
CA VAL A 311 -9.35 -6.41 -41.77
C VAL A 311 -9.67 -5.67 -43.06
N ILE A 312 -9.45 -6.32 -44.22
CA ILE A 312 -9.63 -5.73 -45.54
C ILE A 312 -10.77 -6.45 -46.28
N GLY A 313 -11.73 -5.70 -46.76
CA GLY A 313 -12.86 -6.19 -47.56
C GLY A 313 -12.48 -6.66 -48.96
N HIS A 314 -13.37 -7.36 -49.66
CA HIS A 314 -13.18 -7.82 -51.05
C HIS A 314 -13.04 -6.68 -52.05
N ASP A 315 -13.47 -5.46 -51.71
CA ASP A 315 -13.27 -4.24 -52.48
C ASP A 315 -11.94 -3.53 -52.22
N GLY A 316 -11.14 -4.05 -51.28
CA GLY A 316 -9.87 -3.50 -50.88
C GLY A 316 -9.98 -2.35 -49.87
N ALA A 317 -11.19 -2.04 -49.35
CA ALA A 317 -11.36 -1.05 -48.30
C ALA A 317 -11.01 -1.64 -46.92
N ILE A 318 -10.54 -0.77 -46.03
CA ILE A 318 -10.37 -1.12 -44.62
C ILE A 318 -11.76 -1.27 -43.98
N VAL A 319 -12.00 -2.38 -43.32
CA VAL A 319 -13.24 -2.67 -42.61
C VAL A 319 -13.07 -2.32 -41.14
N GLU A 320 -11.96 -2.75 -40.55
CA GLU A 320 -11.57 -2.51 -39.16
C GLU A 320 -10.05 -2.56 -39.00
N THR A 321 -9.55 -1.83 -38.07
CA THR A 321 -8.19 -2.01 -37.54
C THR A 321 -8.27 -2.27 -36.06
N ALA A 322 -7.64 -3.34 -35.59
CA ALA A 322 -7.46 -3.61 -34.16
C ALA A 322 -6.00 -3.43 -33.75
N THR A 323 -5.75 -2.84 -32.60
CA THR A 323 -4.42 -2.67 -32.04
C THR A 323 -4.31 -3.32 -30.66
N GLN A 324 -3.14 -3.89 -30.39
CA GLN A 324 -2.79 -4.47 -29.10
C GLN A 324 -1.32 -4.15 -28.77
N ARG A 325 -1.06 -3.56 -27.60
CA ARG A 325 0.30 -3.45 -27.09
C ARG A 325 0.78 -4.81 -26.62
N VAL A 326 2.04 -5.13 -26.86
CA VAL A 326 2.64 -6.41 -26.50
C VAL A 326 4.07 -6.23 -25.99
N GLY A 327 4.43 -7.00 -24.96
CA GLY A 327 5.80 -7.10 -24.44
C GLY A 327 6.30 -8.53 -24.55
N PHE A 328 7.45 -8.72 -25.19
CA PHE A 328 8.03 -10.05 -25.38
C PHE A 328 8.70 -10.55 -24.11
N ARG A 329 8.17 -11.60 -23.50
CA ARG A 329 8.71 -12.19 -22.28
C ARG A 329 8.38 -13.66 -22.17
N ARG A 330 9.18 -14.37 -21.33
CA ARG A 330 8.89 -15.75 -20.92
C ARG A 330 8.88 -15.79 -19.39
N PHE A 331 7.74 -16.15 -18.81
CA PHE A 331 7.60 -16.37 -17.38
C PHE A 331 7.17 -17.82 -17.12
N ARG A 332 7.94 -18.55 -16.30
CA ARG A 332 7.68 -19.98 -16.02
C ARG A 332 8.25 -20.38 -14.67
N ILE A 333 7.68 -21.45 -14.09
CA ILE A 333 8.31 -22.18 -12.99
C ILE A 333 9.25 -23.23 -13.57
N GLU A 334 10.52 -23.14 -13.22
CA GLU A 334 11.56 -24.11 -13.60
C GLU A 334 12.33 -24.51 -12.35
N ASP A 335 12.39 -25.82 -12.07
CA ASP A 335 13.05 -26.39 -10.89
C ASP A 335 12.53 -25.81 -9.55
N GLY A 336 11.21 -25.55 -9.47
CA GLY A 336 10.57 -24.95 -8.29
C GLY A 336 10.89 -23.47 -8.08
N ILE A 337 11.27 -22.74 -9.12
CA ILE A 337 11.63 -21.31 -9.10
C ILE A 337 10.89 -20.59 -10.23
N MET A 338 10.19 -19.52 -9.92
CA MET A 338 9.63 -18.61 -10.92
C MET A 338 10.72 -17.80 -11.60
N LYS A 339 10.76 -17.87 -12.92
CA LYS A 339 11.78 -17.19 -13.74
C LYS A 339 11.15 -16.33 -14.82
N LEU A 340 11.64 -15.10 -14.96
CA LEU A 340 11.39 -14.23 -16.10
C LEU A 340 12.61 -14.25 -17.02
N ASN A 341 12.41 -14.57 -18.31
CA ASN A 341 13.49 -14.61 -19.31
C ASN A 341 14.72 -15.41 -18.83
N GLY A 342 14.46 -16.51 -18.08
CA GLY A 342 15.48 -17.40 -17.53
C GLY A 342 16.14 -16.95 -16.23
N LYS A 343 15.73 -15.81 -15.64
CA LYS A 343 16.25 -15.29 -14.37
C LYS A 343 15.22 -15.41 -13.25
N ARG A 344 15.68 -15.79 -12.05
CA ARG A 344 14.85 -15.87 -10.84
C ARG A 344 14.28 -14.50 -10.50
N VAL A 345 12.96 -14.38 -10.36
CA VAL A 345 12.27 -13.16 -9.91
C VAL A 345 12.16 -13.16 -8.40
N VAL A 346 12.23 -11.99 -7.78
CA VAL A 346 11.80 -11.72 -6.41
C VAL A 346 10.77 -10.59 -6.47
N PHE A 347 9.56 -10.86 -5.97
CA PHE A 347 8.49 -9.88 -5.88
C PHE A 347 8.71 -8.99 -4.66
N LYS A 348 8.88 -7.72 -4.89
CA LYS A 348 8.92 -6.64 -3.90
C LYS A 348 7.60 -5.93 -4.01
N GLY A 349 6.56 -6.58 -3.48
CA GLY A 349 5.18 -6.30 -3.81
C GLY A 349 4.41 -5.54 -2.75
N ALA A 350 3.24 -5.04 -3.18
CA ALA A 350 2.16 -4.60 -2.31
C ALA A 350 0.82 -5.11 -2.85
N ASP A 351 -0.11 -5.36 -1.96
CA ASP A 351 -1.51 -5.57 -2.28
C ASP A 351 -2.16 -4.21 -2.55
N ARG A 352 -3.10 -4.14 -3.50
CA ARG A 352 -3.66 -2.85 -3.88
C ARG A 352 -5.17 -2.91 -4.10
N HIS A 353 -5.89 -2.25 -3.20
CA HIS A 353 -7.26 -1.84 -3.47
C HIS A 353 -7.31 -0.61 -4.40
N GLU A 354 -8.30 -0.56 -5.28
CA GLU A 354 -8.68 0.68 -5.97
C GLU A 354 -9.43 1.56 -4.98
N PHE A 355 -8.81 2.61 -4.46
CA PHE A 355 -9.42 3.45 -3.45
C PHE A 355 -9.01 4.93 -3.57
N ASP A 356 -9.94 5.82 -3.25
CA ASP A 356 -9.76 7.27 -3.09
C ASP A 356 -10.67 7.77 -1.96
N ALA A 357 -10.15 8.57 -1.06
CA ALA A 357 -10.87 9.03 0.13
C ALA A 357 -12.19 9.76 -0.16
N LYS A 358 -12.36 10.35 -1.34
CA LYS A 358 -13.56 11.11 -1.74
C LYS A 358 -14.52 10.28 -2.60
N ARG A 359 -13.99 9.33 -3.37
CA ARG A 359 -14.72 8.62 -4.42
C ARG A 359 -14.85 7.12 -4.17
N GLY A 360 -14.24 6.58 -3.11
CA GLY A 360 -14.20 5.14 -2.89
C GLY A 360 -13.46 4.44 -4.03
N ARG A 361 -14.04 3.37 -4.59
CA ARG A 361 -13.44 2.62 -5.72
C ARG A 361 -13.60 3.27 -7.10
N ALA A 362 -14.33 4.40 -7.19
CA ALA A 362 -14.45 5.17 -8.44
C ALA A 362 -13.21 6.04 -8.67
N ILE A 363 -12.03 5.38 -8.77
CA ILE A 363 -10.75 6.05 -8.97
C ILE A 363 -10.59 6.58 -10.40
N THR A 364 -9.74 7.59 -10.53
CA THR A 364 -9.44 8.24 -11.80
C THR A 364 -8.13 7.73 -12.40
N ARG A 365 -7.91 8.07 -13.67
CA ARG A 365 -6.61 7.83 -14.34
C ARG A 365 -5.44 8.47 -13.58
N GLN A 366 -5.65 9.66 -12.97
CA GLN A 366 -4.60 10.34 -12.21
C GLN A 366 -4.25 9.59 -10.92
N ASP A 367 -5.25 9.05 -10.22
CA ASP A 367 -5.01 8.24 -9.02
C ASP A 367 -4.11 7.03 -9.35
N MET A 368 -4.37 6.34 -10.47
CA MET A 368 -3.54 5.23 -10.92
C MET A 368 -2.11 5.65 -11.31
N ILE A 369 -1.93 6.84 -11.91
CA ILE A 369 -0.61 7.39 -12.22
C ILE A 369 0.14 7.74 -10.92
N ASP A 370 -0.54 8.27 -9.92
CA ASP A 370 0.05 8.60 -8.63
C ASP A 370 0.49 7.32 -7.89
N ASP A 371 -0.35 6.28 -7.91
CA ASP A 371 -0.06 4.98 -7.30
C ASP A 371 1.17 4.31 -7.94
N ILE A 372 1.22 4.23 -9.28
CA ILE A 372 2.36 3.59 -9.96
C ILE A 372 3.65 4.41 -9.82
N THR A 373 3.53 5.73 -9.76
CA THR A 373 4.66 6.62 -9.48
C THR A 373 5.22 6.39 -8.08
N PHE A 374 4.36 6.20 -7.08
CA PHE A 374 4.78 5.83 -5.73
C PHE A 374 5.52 4.49 -5.75
N CYS A 375 4.97 3.46 -6.40
CA CYS A 375 5.60 2.15 -6.52
C CYS A 375 7.04 2.26 -7.05
N LYS A 376 7.22 2.95 -8.17
CA LYS A 376 8.55 3.12 -8.80
C LYS A 376 9.52 3.89 -7.89
N ARG A 377 9.05 4.90 -7.16
CA ARG A 377 9.85 5.69 -6.24
C ARG A 377 10.29 4.94 -4.98
N HIS A 378 9.53 3.91 -4.60
CA HIS A 378 9.79 3.12 -3.40
C HIS A 378 10.29 1.70 -3.70
N ASN A 379 10.79 1.45 -4.93
CA ASN A 379 11.34 0.17 -5.36
C ASN A 379 10.35 -1.00 -5.32
N ILE A 380 9.05 -0.73 -5.28
CA ILE A 380 8.00 -1.74 -5.44
C ILE A 380 7.98 -2.15 -6.91
N ASN A 381 8.15 -3.45 -7.18
CA ASN A 381 8.22 -4.00 -8.54
C ASN A 381 7.03 -4.90 -8.90
N ALA A 382 6.13 -5.15 -7.95
CA ALA A 382 4.99 -6.04 -8.14
C ALA A 382 3.75 -5.52 -7.39
N ILE A 383 2.57 -5.80 -7.96
CA ILE A 383 1.27 -5.55 -7.33
C ILE A 383 0.41 -6.81 -7.46
N ARG A 384 -0.30 -7.17 -6.38
CA ARG A 384 -1.45 -8.08 -6.45
C ARG A 384 -2.71 -7.23 -6.51
N THR A 385 -3.59 -7.52 -7.48
CA THR A 385 -4.84 -6.78 -7.65
C THR A 385 -5.87 -7.27 -6.62
N SER A 386 -5.73 -6.84 -5.40
CA SER A 386 -6.51 -7.33 -4.25
C SER A 386 -7.90 -6.70 -4.20
N HIS A 387 -8.98 -7.45 -4.24
CA HIS A 387 -9.11 -8.89 -4.51
C HIS A 387 -10.06 -9.03 -5.69
N TYR A 388 -9.74 -8.34 -6.78
CA TYR A 388 -10.57 -8.25 -8.00
C TYR A 388 -9.77 -7.66 -9.17
N PRO A 389 -10.14 -7.92 -10.41
CA PRO A 389 -9.53 -7.28 -11.58
C PRO A 389 -9.65 -5.75 -11.50
N ASN A 390 -8.53 -5.05 -11.59
CA ASN A 390 -8.50 -3.58 -11.57
C ASN A 390 -9.05 -2.98 -12.86
N GLN A 391 -9.16 -1.63 -12.94
CA GLN A 391 -9.53 -0.92 -14.17
C GLN A 391 -8.50 -1.20 -15.27
N GLU A 392 -8.94 -1.33 -16.52
CA GLU A 392 -8.11 -1.69 -17.67
C GLU A 392 -6.86 -0.82 -17.82
N TYR A 393 -6.98 0.48 -17.57
CA TYR A 393 -5.86 1.41 -17.68
C TYR A 393 -4.72 1.11 -16.69
N TRP A 394 -4.99 0.45 -15.57
CA TRP A 394 -3.95 0.03 -14.62
C TRP A 394 -2.96 -0.95 -15.24
N TYR A 395 -3.46 -1.88 -16.05
CA TYR A 395 -2.62 -2.88 -16.74
C TYR A 395 -1.76 -2.22 -17.82
N ASP A 396 -2.30 -1.24 -18.56
CA ASP A 396 -1.50 -0.43 -19.49
C ASP A 396 -0.35 0.28 -18.78
N LEU A 397 -0.61 0.90 -17.63
CA LEU A 397 0.42 1.55 -16.82
C LEU A 397 1.46 0.54 -16.30
N CYS A 398 1.04 -0.63 -15.84
CA CYS A 398 1.97 -1.67 -15.37
C CYS A 398 2.85 -2.21 -16.52
N ASP A 399 2.30 -2.32 -17.72
CA ASP A 399 3.07 -2.64 -18.92
C ASP A 399 4.09 -1.56 -19.27
N GLU A 400 3.71 -0.28 -19.20
CA GLU A 400 4.53 0.88 -19.56
C GLU A 400 5.62 1.18 -18.52
N TYR A 401 5.27 1.19 -17.23
CA TYR A 401 6.18 1.53 -16.15
C TYR A 401 7.03 0.35 -15.68
N GLY A 402 6.62 -0.87 -15.99
CA GLY A 402 7.27 -2.10 -15.56
C GLY A 402 6.94 -2.44 -14.11
N ILE A 403 5.77 -3.02 -13.89
CA ILE A 403 5.32 -3.62 -12.62
C ILE A 403 4.79 -5.02 -12.95
N TYR A 404 5.21 -6.03 -12.18
CA TYR A 404 4.63 -7.38 -12.28
C TYR A 404 3.26 -7.43 -11.63
N LEU A 405 2.31 -8.13 -12.22
CA LEU A 405 0.97 -8.29 -11.66
C LEU A 405 0.68 -9.76 -11.33
N ILE A 406 0.14 -9.97 -10.13
CA ILE A 406 -0.76 -11.07 -9.84
C ILE A 406 -2.17 -10.55 -10.09
N ASP A 407 -2.81 -11.03 -11.14
CA ASP A 407 -4.17 -10.65 -11.50
C ASP A 407 -5.15 -11.58 -10.82
N GLU A 408 -6.07 -11.02 -10.03
CA GLU A 408 -6.90 -11.80 -9.12
C GLU A 408 -8.38 -11.73 -9.47
N THR A 409 -8.99 -12.92 -9.48
CA THR A 409 -10.42 -13.12 -9.70
C THR A 409 -11.24 -12.47 -8.58
N ASN A 410 -12.33 -11.79 -8.91
CA ASN A 410 -13.29 -11.25 -7.96
C ASN A 410 -14.02 -12.38 -7.23
N LEU A 411 -13.39 -12.92 -6.20
CA LEU A 411 -13.90 -14.03 -5.40
C LEU A 411 -13.32 -14.00 -4.00
N GLU A 412 -14.17 -13.74 -3.02
CA GLU A 412 -13.89 -13.88 -1.60
C GLU A 412 -15.12 -14.28 -0.83
N THR A 413 -14.98 -15.20 0.14
CA THR A 413 -16.13 -15.79 0.84
C THR A 413 -15.85 -16.02 2.33
N HIS A 414 -15.03 -15.15 2.92
CA HIS A 414 -14.47 -15.28 4.27
C HIS A 414 -15.55 -15.59 5.33
N GLY A 415 -16.67 -14.84 5.32
CA GLY A 415 -17.79 -15.03 6.23
C GLY A 415 -18.51 -16.37 6.12
N SER A 416 -18.29 -17.14 5.04
CA SER A 416 -18.94 -18.44 4.87
C SER A 416 -18.23 -19.59 5.62
N TRP A 417 -16.97 -19.36 6.02
CA TRP A 417 -16.16 -20.43 6.61
C TRP A 417 -15.36 -20.01 7.88
N CYS A 418 -15.15 -18.74 8.10
CA CYS A 418 -14.45 -18.23 9.29
C CYS A 418 -15.43 -18.03 10.46
N LEU A 419 -16.16 -19.09 10.83
CA LEU A 419 -17.18 -19.05 11.89
C LEU A 419 -16.63 -19.56 13.21
N PRO A 420 -16.75 -18.79 14.33
CA PRO A 420 -16.23 -19.19 15.62
C PRO A 420 -16.85 -20.50 16.12
N GLY A 421 -16.00 -21.53 16.25
CA GLY A 421 -16.39 -22.84 16.84
C GLY A 421 -17.00 -23.86 15.88
N ASP A 422 -17.14 -23.54 14.62
CA ASP A 422 -17.64 -24.47 13.60
C ASP A 422 -16.52 -25.34 13.01
N VAL A 423 -16.90 -26.52 12.55
CA VAL A 423 -16.03 -27.41 11.78
C VAL A 423 -16.32 -27.17 10.31
N VAL A 424 -15.45 -26.47 9.67
CA VAL A 424 -15.58 -26.14 8.24
C VAL A 424 -15.15 -27.32 7.37
N THR A 425 -15.88 -27.52 6.29
CA THR A 425 -15.59 -28.51 5.25
C THR A 425 -15.87 -27.89 3.89
N GLU A 426 -15.33 -28.50 2.83
CA GLU A 426 -15.59 -28.10 1.44
C GLU A 426 -17.07 -28.18 1.04
N ASP A 427 -17.90 -28.94 1.79
CA ASP A 427 -19.34 -29.04 1.55
C ASP A 427 -20.14 -27.96 2.30
N SER A 428 -19.59 -27.40 3.39
CA SER A 428 -20.26 -26.34 4.17
C SER A 428 -19.93 -24.93 3.67
N ALA A 429 -18.70 -24.71 3.22
CA ALA A 429 -18.24 -23.41 2.73
C ALA A 429 -18.85 -23.03 1.35
N VAL A 430 -18.86 -21.73 1.03
CA VAL A 430 -19.19 -21.19 -0.29
C VAL A 430 -17.85 -20.75 -0.92
N PRO A 431 -17.57 -21.01 -2.20
CA PRO A 431 -18.26 -21.95 -3.08
C PRO A 431 -17.93 -23.41 -2.72
N GLY A 432 -16.76 -23.70 -2.09
CA GLY A 432 -16.32 -25.01 -1.66
C GLY A 432 -16.42 -26.07 -2.76
N SER A 433 -17.20 -27.14 -2.48
CA SER A 433 -17.50 -28.19 -3.45
C SER A 433 -18.97 -28.20 -3.90
N LYS A 434 -19.65 -27.04 -3.85
CA LYS A 434 -21.06 -26.88 -4.20
C LYS A 434 -21.22 -26.62 -5.71
N PRO A 435 -21.76 -27.57 -6.50
CA PRO A 435 -21.72 -27.48 -7.97
C PRO A 435 -22.55 -26.35 -8.54
N GLN A 436 -23.53 -25.78 -7.81
CA GLN A 436 -24.33 -24.65 -8.27
C GLN A 436 -23.53 -23.35 -8.41
N TRP A 437 -22.35 -23.25 -7.80
CA TRP A 437 -21.46 -22.10 -7.86
C TRP A 437 -20.35 -22.22 -8.92
N GLU A 438 -20.14 -23.42 -9.46
CA GLU A 438 -19.00 -23.72 -10.33
C GLU A 438 -19.00 -22.83 -11.60
N ASP A 439 -20.11 -22.76 -12.31
CA ASP A 439 -20.19 -22.01 -13.57
C ASP A 439 -19.97 -20.49 -13.33
N ALA A 440 -20.49 -19.93 -12.25
CA ALA A 440 -20.30 -18.53 -11.88
C ALA A 440 -18.83 -18.23 -11.56
N CYS A 441 -18.16 -19.10 -10.80
CA CYS A 441 -16.74 -18.93 -10.44
C CYS A 441 -15.81 -19.11 -11.66
N VAL A 442 -16.11 -20.08 -12.51
CA VAL A 442 -15.36 -20.28 -13.77
C VAL A 442 -15.57 -19.10 -14.73
N ASP A 443 -16.76 -18.53 -14.81
CA ASP A 443 -17.02 -17.35 -15.62
C ASP A 443 -16.23 -16.13 -15.16
N ARG A 444 -16.10 -15.91 -13.83
CA ARG A 444 -15.31 -14.80 -13.26
C ARG A 444 -13.85 -14.89 -13.68
N VAL A 445 -13.21 -16.04 -13.45
CA VAL A 445 -11.82 -16.23 -13.87
C VAL A 445 -11.62 -16.16 -15.38
N ASN A 446 -12.57 -16.69 -16.16
CA ASN A 446 -12.55 -16.60 -17.63
C ASN A 446 -12.66 -15.15 -18.11
N SER A 447 -13.55 -14.37 -17.51
CA SER A 447 -13.78 -12.95 -17.88
C SER A 447 -12.53 -12.10 -17.58
N MET A 448 -11.90 -12.28 -16.42
CA MET A 448 -10.63 -11.67 -16.09
C MET A 448 -9.55 -12.05 -17.12
N MET A 449 -9.31 -13.35 -17.32
CA MET A 449 -8.27 -13.82 -18.21
C MET A 449 -8.44 -13.34 -19.64
N LYS A 450 -9.66 -13.42 -20.18
CA LYS A 450 -9.96 -12.99 -21.54
C LYS A 450 -9.67 -11.51 -21.75
N ARG A 451 -10.03 -10.67 -20.79
CA ARG A 451 -9.73 -9.25 -20.81
C ARG A 451 -8.22 -8.98 -20.79
N ASP A 452 -7.47 -9.68 -19.90
CA ASP A 452 -6.14 -9.25 -19.49
C ASP A 452 -4.98 -10.13 -20.01
N TYR A 453 -5.23 -11.24 -20.74
CA TYR A 453 -4.18 -12.17 -21.11
C TYR A 453 -3.10 -11.58 -22.05
N ASN A 454 -3.34 -10.45 -22.72
CA ASN A 454 -2.38 -9.82 -23.62
C ASN A 454 -1.37 -8.91 -22.90
N HIS A 455 -1.60 -8.59 -21.60
CA HIS A 455 -0.71 -7.73 -20.85
C HIS A 455 0.58 -8.43 -20.45
N ALA A 456 1.71 -7.78 -20.74
CA ALA A 456 3.03 -8.30 -20.42
C ALA A 456 3.30 -8.31 -18.90
N SER A 457 2.71 -7.37 -18.16
CA SER A 457 2.80 -7.23 -16.72
C SER A 457 2.15 -8.37 -15.95
N VAL A 458 1.06 -8.96 -16.45
CA VAL A 458 0.39 -10.09 -15.81
C VAL A 458 1.25 -11.35 -15.91
N VAL A 459 1.80 -11.80 -14.78
CA VAL A 459 2.73 -12.95 -14.72
C VAL A 459 2.15 -14.15 -13.97
N ILE A 460 1.13 -13.96 -13.15
CA ILE A 460 0.44 -14.98 -12.34
C ILE A 460 -1.06 -14.73 -12.40
N TRP A 461 -1.84 -15.80 -12.53
CA TRP A 461 -3.29 -15.80 -12.39
C TRP A 461 -3.68 -16.26 -11.00
N SER A 462 -4.50 -15.48 -10.26
CA SER A 462 -5.00 -15.84 -8.94
C SER A 462 -6.49 -16.15 -8.98
N LEU A 463 -6.87 -17.24 -8.29
CA LEU A 463 -8.25 -17.73 -8.32
C LEU A 463 -9.19 -16.99 -7.37
N GLY A 464 -8.66 -16.11 -6.54
CA GLY A 464 -9.42 -15.33 -5.56
C GLY A 464 -8.70 -15.27 -4.22
N ASN A 465 -9.42 -14.81 -3.21
CA ASN A 465 -8.96 -14.57 -1.85
C ASN A 465 -9.82 -15.34 -0.84
N GLU A 466 -9.26 -15.65 0.31
CA GLU A 466 -9.86 -16.09 1.59
C GLU A 466 -11.15 -16.88 1.46
N SER A 467 -11.12 -17.90 0.61
CA SER A 467 -12.22 -18.85 0.41
C SER A 467 -11.75 -20.26 0.64
N TYR A 468 -12.59 -21.08 1.29
CA TYR A 468 -12.20 -22.45 1.63
C TYR A 468 -12.10 -23.33 0.37
N ALA A 469 -10.91 -23.86 0.09
CA ALA A 469 -10.62 -24.63 -1.11
C ALA A 469 -11.51 -25.87 -1.24
N GLY A 470 -12.08 -26.06 -2.44
CA GLY A 470 -12.96 -27.16 -2.80
C GLY A 470 -12.90 -27.52 -4.29
N ASP A 471 -13.83 -28.35 -4.75
CA ASP A 471 -13.86 -28.80 -6.15
C ASP A 471 -14.09 -27.65 -7.14
N VAL A 472 -14.77 -26.57 -6.72
CA VAL A 472 -14.98 -25.37 -7.56
C VAL A 472 -13.63 -24.72 -7.89
N PHE A 473 -12.75 -24.54 -6.92
CA PHE A 473 -11.40 -24.00 -7.17
C PHE A 473 -10.58 -24.90 -8.08
N ARG A 474 -10.76 -26.24 -7.98
CA ARG A 474 -10.11 -27.17 -8.90
C ARG A 474 -10.62 -26.99 -10.33
N ALA A 475 -11.93 -26.78 -10.53
CA ALA A 475 -12.51 -26.50 -11.85
C ALA A 475 -11.96 -25.18 -12.42
N MET A 476 -11.87 -24.12 -11.62
CA MET A 476 -11.26 -22.85 -12.01
C MET A 476 -9.80 -23.03 -12.41
N SER A 477 -8.99 -23.73 -11.60
CA SER A 477 -7.57 -23.98 -11.91
C SER A 477 -7.39 -24.77 -13.21
N VAL A 478 -8.20 -25.79 -13.46
CA VAL A 478 -8.19 -26.55 -14.72
C VAL A 478 -8.49 -25.62 -15.89
N HIS A 479 -9.52 -24.77 -15.76
CA HIS A 479 -9.88 -23.79 -16.81
C HIS A 479 -8.74 -22.83 -17.13
N VAL A 480 -8.06 -22.30 -16.09
CA VAL A 480 -6.90 -21.39 -16.27
C VAL A 480 -5.80 -22.08 -17.06
N HIS A 481 -5.41 -23.30 -16.67
CA HIS A 481 -4.36 -24.04 -17.37
C HIS A 481 -4.73 -24.44 -18.81
N GLU A 482 -6.01 -24.66 -19.11
CA GLU A 482 -6.50 -24.90 -20.47
C GLU A 482 -6.42 -23.64 -21.33
N LEU A 483 -6.78 -22.49 -20.74
CA LEU A 483 -6.77 -21.21 -21.47
C LEU A 483 -5.36 -20.61 -21.59
N ASP A 484 -4.54 -20.72 -20.54
CA ASP A 484 -3.16 -20.24 -20.51
C ASP A 484 -2.21 -21.24 -19.80
N PRO A 485 -1.61 -22.18 -20.54
CA PRO A 485 -0.70 -23.17 -19.97
C PRO A 485 0.68 -22.62 -19.58
N ASN A 486 0.95 -21.36 -19.85
CA ASN A 486 2.27 -20.77 -19.66
C ASN A 486 2.44 -20.02 -18.33
N ARG A 487 1.39 -19.33 -17.85
CA ARG A 487 1.42 -18.60 -16.58
C ARG A 487 0.99 -19.49 -15.43
N PRO A 488 1.65 -19.42 -14.27
CA PRO A 488 1.26 -20.21 -13.10
C PRO A 488 -0.05 -19.71 -12.49
N VAL A 489 -0.70 -20.64 -11.78
CA VAL A 489 -1.90 -20.41 -10.98
C VAL A 489 -1.50 -20.23 -9.52
N HIS A 490 -2.04 -19.19 -8.88
CA HIS A 490 -1.92 -18.89 -7.47
C HIS A 490 -3.26 -19.11 -6.76
N TYR A 491 -3.21 -19.69 -5.57
CA TYR A 491 -4.30 -19.70 -4.62
C TYR A 491 -3.80 -20.07 -3.21
N GLU A 492 -3.99 -19.18 -2.22
CA GLU A 492 -3.51 -19.36 -0.84
C GLU A 492 -4.46 -20.24 0.01
N GLY A 493 -5.78 -20.25 -0.27
CA GLY A 493 -6.79 -20.94 0.52
C GLY A 493 -6.59 -22.46 0.64
N VAL A 494 -5.68 -23.05 -0.15
CA VAL A 494 -5.24 -24.44 0.02
C VAL A 494 -4.52 -24.68 1.36
N THR A 495 -4.04 -23.63 2.03
CA THR A 495 -3.44 -23.74 3.37
C THR A 495 -4.43 -24.27 4.40
N HIS A 496 -5.71 -23.99 4.24
CA HIS A 496 -6.81 -24.44 5.09
C HIS A 496 -7.33 -25.82 4.70
N ASN A 497 -7.10 -26.26 3.45
CA ASN A 497 -7.53 -27.57 2.95
C ASN A 497 -6.50 -28.20 2.00
N ARG A 498 -5.45 -28.79 2.53
CA ARG A 498 -4.35 -29.41 1.78
C ARG A 498 -4.75 -30.57 0.86
N LYS A 499 -6.00 -31.05 0.93
CA LYS A 499 -6.56 -31.99 -0.04
C LYS A 499 -6.56 -31.40 -1.47
N TYR A 500 -6.59 -30.08 -1.58
CA TYR A 500 -6.63 -29.31 -2.82
C TYR A 500 -5.30 -28.61 -3.15
N ASP A 501 -4.18 -29.11 -2.62
CA ASP A 501 -2.86 -28.53 -2.88
C ASP A 501 -2.46 -28.54 -4.37
N ASP A 502 -3.13 -29.35 -5.17
CA ASP A 502 -2.98 -29.39 -6.63
C ASP A 502 -3.63 -28.23 -7.39
N VAL A 503 -4.42 -27.39 -6.72
CA VAL A 503 -5.10 -26.24 -7.33
C VAL A 503 -4.13 -25.10 -7.66
N THR A 504 -3.04 -24.97 -6.92
CA THR A 504 -2.05 -23.90 -7.08
C THR A 504 -0.67 -24.42 -7.47
N ASP A 505 0.05 -23.69 -8.30
CA ASP A 505 1.44 -23.98 -8.68
C ASP A 505 2.47 -23.42 -7.67
N ILE A 506 2.03 -22.55 -6.77
CA ILE A 506 2.86 -21.77 -5.86
C ILE A 506 2.43 -22.10 -4.42
N GLU A 507 3.38 -22.27 -3.51
CA GLU A 507 3.10 -22.22 -2.07
C GLU A 507 2.95 -20.75 -1.69
N SER A 508 1.78 -20.41 -1.19
CA SER A 508 1.45 -19.06 -0.79
C SER A 508 0.83 -19.06 0.60
N ARG A 509 1.20 -18.13 1.43
CA ARG A 509 0.67 -17.98 2.78
C ARG A 509 0.43 -16.51 3.09
N MET A 510 -0.58 -16.27 3.92
CA MET A 510 -0.85 -14.97 4.54
C MET A 510 -0.22 -14.92 5.91
N TYR A 511 0.47 -13.85 6.23
CA TYR A 511 1.00 -13.50 7.56
C TYR A 511 1.81 -14.60 8.27
N ALA A 512 2.37 -15.55 7.50
CA ALA A 512 3.26 -16.56 8.06
C ALA A 512 4.54 -15.89 8.56
N HIS A 513 4.97 -16.23 9.79
CA HIS A 513 6.18 -15.69 10.39
C HIS A 513 7.43 -16.14 9.64
N ALA A 514 8.48 -15.33 9.67
CA ALA A 514 9.71 -15.57 8.91
C ALA A 514 10.36 -16.92 9.25
N ASP A 515 10.28 -17.40 10.49
CA ASP A 515 10.80 -18.70 10.92
C ASP A 515 9.95 -19.87 10.38
N GLU A 516 8.64 -19.75 10.30
CA GLU A 516 7.74 -20.75 9.70
C GLU A 516 7.99 -20.88 8.18
N ILE A 517 8.22 -19.75 7.52
CA ILE A 517 8.61 -19.72 6.09
C ILE A 517 9.96 -20.42 5.92
N GLU A 518 10.92 -20.12 6.79
CA GLU A 518 12.25 -20.75 6.75
C GLU A 518 12.19 -22.26 6.97
N GLU A 519 11.29 -22.76 7.82
CA GLU A 519 11.06 -24.21 7.98
C GLU A 519 10.58 -24.85 6.68
N TYR A 520 9.62 -24.22 5.97
CA TYR A 520 9.18 -24.69 4.67
C TYR A 520 10.35 -24.71 3.66
N LEU A 521 11.11 -23.64 3.56
CA LEU A 521 12.22 -23.51 2.62
C LEU A 521 13.35 -24.54 2.87
N LYS A 522 13.57 -24.92 4.12
CA LYS A 522 14.53 -25.97 4.52
C LYS A 522 14.05 -27.38 4.21
N SER A 523 12.77 -27.59 3.90
CA SER A 523 12.19 -28.92 3.62
C SER A 523 12.48 -29.44 2.20
N ASP A 524 13.24 -28.74 1.39
CA ASP A 524 13.47 -29.01 -0.06
C ASP A 524 12.15 -29.00 -0.85
N PRO A 525 11.41 -27.88 -0.81
CA PRO A 525 10.09 -27.78 -1.38
C PRO A 525 10.11 -27.89 -2.92
N LYS A 526 8.98 -28.29 -3.51
CA LYS A 526 8.82 -28.44 -4.96
C LYS A 526 8.19 -27.20 -5.62
N LYS A 527 7.41 -26.44 -4.83
CA LYS A 527 6.79 -25.19 -5.29
C LYS A 527 7.63 -23.99 -4.85
N PRO A 528 7.68 -22.93 -5.67
CA PRO A 528 8.18 -21.64 -5.20
C PRO A 528 7.29 -21.09 -4.10
N TYR A 529 7.84 -20.21 -3.27
CA TYR A 529 7.13 -19.57 -2.15
C TYR A 529 6.97 -18.08 -2.38
N ILE A 530 5.78 -17.56 -2.10
CA ILE A 530 5.50 -16.14 -1.91
C ILE A 530 4.64 -15.94 -0.65
N SER A 531 4.78 -14.80 0.02
CA SER A 531 3.77 -14.32 0.96
C SER A 531 2.78 -13.46 0.17
N CYS A 532 1.57 -13.97 -0.11
CA CYS A 532 0.58 -13.17 -0.85
C CYS A 532 0.11 -11.97 -0.03
N GLU A 533 0.18 -12.07 1.29
CA GLU A 533 0.00 -10.98 2.24
C GLU A 533 1.00 -11.13 3.38
N TYR A 534 1.67 -10.04 3.73
CA TYR A 534 2.55 -9.95 4.89
C TYR A 534 2.75 -8.48 5.29
N MET A 535 3.36 -8.23 6.45
CA MET A 535 3.67 -6.88 6.89
C MET A 535 2.43 -5.98 6.89
N HIS A 536 1.41 -6.38 7.68
CA HIS A 536 0.15 -5.62 7.81
C HIS A 536 0.43 -4.17 8.22
N ALA A 537 0.23 -3.24 7.27
CA ALA A 537 0.72 -1.88 7.39
C ALA A 537 -0.23 -0.94 8.17
N MET A 538 -1.11 -1.50 9.03
CA MET A 538 -2.06 -0.75 9.83
C MET A 538 -1.36 0.17 10.84
N GLY A 539 -1.69 1.47 10.80
CA GLY A 539 -1.13 2.48 11.70
C GLY A 539 0.40 2.52 11.70
N ASN A 540 1.00 2.63 12.88
CA ASN A 540 2.45 2.62 13.06
C ASN A 540 2.97 1.17 13.14
N SER A 541 3.44 0.63 12.02
CA SER A 541 3.74 -0.78 11.80
C SER A 541 4.92 -1.02 10.84
N VAL A 542 4.94 -2.18 10.16
CA VAL A 542 5.99 -2.60 9.20
C VAL A 542 7.37 -2.72 9.89
N GLY A 543 7.39 -3.06 11.17
CA GLY A 543 8.61 -3.43 11.90
C GLY A 543 9.09 -4.83 11.48
N ASN A 544 10.36 -5.13 11.67
CA ASN A 544 11.03 -6.42 11.36
C ASN A 544 10.92 -6.92 9.89
N MET A 545 10.58 -6.09 8.94
CA MET A 545 10.50 -6.46 7.51
C MET A 545 11.84 -7.00 6.96
N ASP A 546 12.96 -6.59 7.54
CA ASP A 546 14.30 -7.08 7.16
C ASP A 546 14.49 -8.58 7.43
N GLU A 547 13.73 -9.18 8.34
CA GLU A 547 13.77 -10.63 8.60
C GLU A 547 13.19 -11.42 7.43
N TYR A 548 12.16 -10.91 6.78
CA TYR A 548 11.57 -11.49 5.57
C TYR A 548 12.47 -11.30 4.35
N VAL A 549 13.02 -10.09 4.17
CA VAL A 549 14.00 -9.82 3.09
C VAL A 549 15.23 -10.73 3.21
N ALA A 550 15.65 -11.05 4.43
CA ALA A 550 16.74 -11.99 4.65
C ALA A 550 16.48 -13.42 4.14
N LEU A 551 15.22 -13.80 3.91
CA LEU A 551 14.84 -15.10 3.34
C LEU A 551 15.15 -15.20 1.83
N GLU A 552 15.42 -14.08 1.14
CA GLU A 552 15.83 -14.08 -0.28
C GLU A 552 17.09 -14.91 -0.56
N ARG A 553 17.86 -15.25 0.50
CA ARG A 553 18.98 -16.20 0.43
C ARG A 553 18.59 -17.61 0.00
N TYR A 554 17.30 -17.97 0.17
CA TYR A 554 16.75 -19.23 -0.30
C TYR A 554 16.19 -19.09 -1.72
N PRO A 555 16.61 -19.93 -2.69
CA PRO A 555 16.17 -19.76 -4.07
C PRO A 555 14.66 -19.81 -4.29
N GLN A 556 13.95 -20.64 -3.50
CA GLN A 556 12.51 -20.82 -3.60
C GLN A 556 11.70 -19.68 -2.93
N TYR A 557 12.30 -18.89 -2.04
CA TYR A 557 11.63 -17.68 -1.52
C TYR A 557 11.66 -16.59 -2.57
N GLN A 558 10.51 -16.17 -3.05
CA GLN A 558 10.41 -15.21 -4.14
C GLN A 558 9.64 -13.96 -3.76
N GLY A 559 9.75 -13.55 -2.48
CA GLY A 559 9.24 -12.29 -1.98
C GLY A 559 7.82 -12.37 -1.44
N GLY A 560 7.16 -11.20 -1.39
CA GLY A 560 5.81 -11.06 -0.85
C GLY A 560 5.18 -9.73 -1.21
N PHE A 561 3.91 -9.57 -0.77
CA PHE A 561 3.08 -8.41 -1.02
C PHE A 561 2.64 -7.82 0.32
N ILE A 562 2.98 -6.56 0.58
CA ILE A 562 2.61 -5.85 1.81
C ILE A 562 1.11 -5.58 1.77
N TRP A 563 0.39 -5.94 2.80
CA TRP A 563 -0.99 -5.58 3.01
C TRP A 563 -1.08 -4.26 3.78
N ASP A 564 -1.62 -3.15 3.26
CA ASP A 564 -1.88 -2.95 1.84
C ASP A 564 -1.26 -1.64 1.34
N PHE A 565 -1.65 -1.19 0.18
CA PHE A 565 -1.08 -0.01 -0.47
C PHE A 565 -1.57 1.30 0.14
N ILE A 566 -2.88 1.46 0.43
CA ILE A 566 -3.50 2.74 0.79
C ILE A 566 -4.55 2.61 1.90
N ASP A 567 -4.48 3.49 2.91
CA ASP A 567 -5.53 3.60 3.92
C ASP A 567 -6.90 3.81 3.28
N GLN A 568 -7.87 2.97 3.60
CA GLN A 568 -9.24 3.10 3.13
C GLN A 568 -10.08 3.93 4.10
N ALA A 569 -9.87 5.25 4.14
CA ALA A 569 -10.66 6.17 4.94
C ALA A 569 -11.45 7.13 4.06
N ILE A 570 -12.70 7.39 4.41
CA ILE A 570 -13.61 8.27 3.69
C ILE A 570 -13.49 9.71 4.19
N LEU A 571 -13.18 10.65 3.31
CA LEU A 571 -13.08 12.06 3.66
C LEU A 571 -14.49 12.69 3.76
N VAL A 572 -14.85 13.14 4.95
CA VAL A 572 -16.13 13.78 5.24
C VAL A 572 -15.91 15.22 5.66
N ARG A 573 -16.71 16.14 5.13
CA ARG A 573 -16.73 17.53 5.60
C ARG A 573 -17.70 17.67 6.76
N LEU A 574 -17.18 18.08 7.90
CA LEU A 574 -17.93 18.28 9.13
C LEU A 574 -18.79 19.57 9.06
N PRO A 575 -19.82 19.69 9.93
CA PRO A 575 -20.71 20.86 9.94
C PRO A 575 -20.03 22.21 10.25
N ASP A 576 -18.90 22.20 10.94
CA ASP A 576 -18.08 23.38 11.24
C ASP A 576 -17.18 23.80 10.08
N GLY A 577 -17.06 22.94 9.05
CA GLY A 577 -16.31 23.17 7.82
C GLY A 577 -14.96 22.46 7.78
N ASP A 578 -14.53 21.84 8.86
CA ASP A 578 -13.34 21.01 8.92
C ASP A 578 -13.54 19.68 8.15
N GLU A 579 -12.46 19.03 7.80
CA GLU A 579 -12.47 17.73 7.10
C GLU A 579 -11.97 16.64 8.05
N ARG A 580 -12.61 15.49 8.03
CA ARG A 580 -12.25 14.29 8.79
C ARG A 580 -12.09 13.12 7.85
N LEU A 581 -11.03 12.34 8.01
CA LEU A 581 -10.94 10.99 7.50
C LEU A 581 -11.71 10.06 8.44
N CYS A 582 -12.81 9.53 7.95
CA CYS A 582 -13.72 8.65 8.68
C CYS A 582 -13.44 7.19 8.35
N TYR A 583 -13.60 6.34 9.36
CA TYR A 583 -13.47 4.90 9.24
C TYR A 583 -14.76 4.19 9.67
N GLY A 584 -14.80 2.87 9.68
CA GLY A 584 -15.97 2.07 10.03
C GLY A 584 -16.54 2.47 11.39
N GLY A 585 -17.88 2.54 11.48
CA GLY A 585 -18.60 2.97 12.68
C GLY A 585 -18.92 4.46 12.74
N ASP A 586 -18.22 5.32 12.02
CA ASP A 586 -18.45 6.77 12.00
C ASP A 586 -19.77 7.15 11.31
N PHE A 587 -20.25 6.31 10.43
CA PHE A 587 -21.51 6.50 9.71
C PHE A 587 -22.72 5.88 10.44
N GLY A 588 -22.50 5.41 11.69
CA GLY A 588 -23.54 4.73 12.48
C GLY A 588 -23.75 3.29 12.03
N ASP A 589 -22.90 2.78 11.18
CA ASP A 589 -22.86 1.39 10.74
C ASP A 589 -22.50 0.47 11.90
N ARG A 590 -23.33 -0.56 12.11
CA ARG A 590 -23.13 -1.57 13.14
C ARG A 590 -23.66 -2.91 12.60
N PRO A 591 -22.93 -4.03 12.83
CA PRO A 591 -21.56 -4.11 13.37
C PRO A 591 -20.55 -3.39 12.46
N SER A 592 -19.35 -3.13 12.96
CA SER A 592 -18.25 -2.52 12.21
C SER A 592 -16.90 -2.95 12.78
N ASP A 593 -15.90 -3.06 11.93
CA ASP A 593 -14.51 -3.37 12.30
C ASP A 593 -13.65 -2.09 12.41
N TYR A 594 -14.31 -0.94 12.55
CA TYR A 594 -13.75 0.38 12.84
C TYR A 594 -12.62 0.79 11.88
N GLU A 595 -11.43 1.15 12.42
CA GLU A 595 -10.27 1.63 11.68
C GLU A 595 -9.48 0.54 10.96
N PHE A 596 -9.94 -0.71 10.97
CA PHE A 596 -9.14 -1.86 10.50
C PHE A 596 -8.74 -1.78 9.02
N ALA A 597 -9.51 -1.07 8.17
CA ALA A 597 -9.14 -0.77 6.78
C ALA A 597 -8.14 0.42 6.63
N GLY A 598 -7.53 0.87 7.73
CA GLY A 598 -6.48 1.89 7.75
C GLY A 598 -5.08 1.27 7.75
N ASP A 599 -4.76 0.47 6.76
CA ASP A 599 -3.62 -0.43 6.72
C ASP A 599 -2.66 -0.16 5.55
N GLY A 600 -2.67 1.07 5.01
CA GLY A 600 -1.88 1.47 3.86
C GLY A 600 -0.42 1.83 4.15
N ILE A 601 0.47 1.56 3.17
CA ILE A 601 1.82 2.13 3.12
C ILE A 601 1.73 3.65 2.88
N VAL A 602 0.70 4.11 2.19
CA VAL A 602 0.36 5.52 2.03
C VAL A 602 -0.92 5.85 2.78
N PHE A 603 -1.01 7.09 3.25
CA PHE A 603 -2.26 7.59 3.84
C PHE A 603 -3.37 7.70 2.78
N ALA A 604 -4.62 7.84 3.25
CA ALA A 604 -5.79 7.92 2.37
C ALA A 604 -5.75 9.07 1.33
N ASP A 605 -4.92 10.09 1.54
CA ASP A 605 -4.67 11.19 0.62
C ASP A 605 -3.49 10.94 -0.35
N ARG A 606 -2.93 9.72 -0.37
CA ARG A 606 -1.75 9.27 -1.14
C ARG A 606 -0.43 9.89 -0.72
N THR A 607 -0.36 10.61 0.41
CA THR A 607 0.94 10.99 0.96
C THR A 607 1.64 9.78 1.56
N PRO A 608 2.98 9.65 1.37
CA PRO A 608 3.73 8.55 1.96
C PRO A 608 3.63 8.56 3.48
N SER A 609 3.35 7.41 4.09
CA SER A 609 3.50 7.26 5.54
C SER A 609 4.97 7.05 5.91
N PRO A 610 5.37 7.24 7.18
CA PRO A 610 6.76 7.03 7.60
C PRO A 610 7.32 5.62 7.31
N LYS A 611 6.44 4.62 7.19
CA LYS A 611 6.79 3.23 6.83
C LYS A 611 7.45 3.11 5.47
N ALA A 612 7.05 3.97 4.52
CA ALA A 612 7.53 3.98 3.15
C ALA A 612 9.06 4.16 3.05
N GLN A 613 9.69 4.81 4.03
CA GLN A 613 11.15 4.99 4.12
C GLN A 613 11.88 3.64 4.24
N ASP A 614 11.42 2.77 5.13
CA ASP A 614 11.98 1.42 5.31
C ASP A 614 11.70 0.52 4.12
N VAL A 615 10.46 0.51 3.61
CA VAL A 615 10.07 -0.24 2.40
C VAL A 615 10.98 0.12 1.24
N LYS A 616 11.20 1.42 0.98
CA LYS A 616 12.07 1.88 -0.10
C LYS A 616 13.48 1.33 -0.01
N GLN A 617 14.07 1.34 1.18
CA GLN A 617 15.46 0.91 1.38
C GLN A 617 15.56 -0.62 1.33
N LEU A 618 14.63 -1.34 1.93
CA LEU A 618 14.62 -2.80 1.97
C LEU A 618 14.29 -3.42 0.60
N TYR A 619 13.49 -2.75 -0.21
CA TYR A 619 13.14 -3.18 -1.57
C TYR A 619 14.16 -2.74 -2.63
N ALA A 620 15.22 -2.03 -2.26
CA ALA A 620 16.25 -1.62 -3.22
C ALA A 620 16.96 -2.83 -3.86
N ASN A 621 17.11 -2.81 -5.20
CA ASN A 621 17.83 -3.84 -5.95
C ASN A 621 19.35 -3.63 -5.94
N VAL A 622 19.84 -2.48 -5.49
CA VAL A 622 21.27 -2.20 -5.40
C VAL A 622 21.65 -1.99 -3.95
N ARG A 623 22.35 -2.98 -3.39
CA ARG A 623 22.87 -2.93 -2.03
C ARG A 623 24.26 -2.35 -2.03
N ILE A 624 24.49 -1.36 -1.17
CA ILE A 624 25.69 -0.54 -1.15
C ILE A 624 26.31 -0.60 0.25
N VAL A 625 27.55 -1.02 0.35
CA VAL A 625 28.29 -1.10 1.63
C VAL A 625 29.62 -0.32 1.51
N PRO A 626 29.64 0.95 1.94
CA PRO A 626 30.88 1.72 1.99
C PRO A 626 31.84 1.16 3.05
N GLY A 627 33.15 1.23 2.77
CA GLY A 627 34.24 0.92 3.70
C GLY A 627 35.36 1.93 3.56
N GLU A 628 36.31 1.97 4.51
CA GLU A 628 37.40 2.95 4.51
C GLU A 628 38.31 2.91 3.27
N THR A 629 38.32 1.82 2.53
CA THR A 629 39.15 1.64 1.33
C THR A 629 38.36 1.70 0.03
N GLY A 630 37.03 1.72 0.09
CA GLY A 630 36.19 1.69 -1.11
C GLY A 630 34.73 1.43 -0.80
N VAL A 631 34.03 0.84 -1.77
CA VAL A 631 32.61 0.46 -1.65
C VAL A 631 32.39 -0.91 -2.28
N GLU A 632 31.63 -1.77 -1.61
CA GLU A 632 31.06 -2.97 -2.20
C GLU A 632 29.65 -2.66 -2.69
N ILE A 633 29.34 -3.02 -3.94
CA ILE A 633 28.04 -2.83 -4.57
C ILE A 633 27.57 -4.18 -5.10
N ALA A 634 26.44 -4.66 -4.60
CA ALA A 634 25.73 -5.81 -5.11
C ALA A 634 24.53 -5.33 -5.94
N ASN A 635 24.45 -5.79 -7.20
CA ASN A 635 23.37 -5.46 -8.11
C ASN A 635 22.44 -6.68 -8.27
N ASP A 636 21.33 -6.66 -7.56
CA ASP A 636 20.31 -7.73 -7.58
C ASP A 636 19.28 -7.55 -8.72
N ASN A 637 19.45 -6.52 -9.60
CA ASN A 637 18.66 -6.42 -10.83
C ASN A 637 18.87 -7.68 -11.69
N LEU A 638 17.83 -8.06 -12.43
CA LEU A 638 17.86 -9.24 -13.32
C LEU A 638 18.57 -8.96 -14.64
N PHE A 639 18.40 -7.75 -15.19
CA PHE A 639 18.82 -7.43 -16.56
C PHE A 639 19.63 -6.13 -16.66
N VAL A 640 19.45 -5.18 -15.76
CA VAL A 640 20.03 -3.84 -15.87
C VAL A 640 21.34 -3.73 -15.09
N SER A 641 22.40 -3.24 -15.75
CA SER A 641 23.65 -2.86 -15.09
C SER A 641 23.48 -1.54 -14.31
N THR A 642 24.32 -1.35 -13.30
CA THR A 642 24.39 -0.05 -12.59
C THR A 642 25.09 1.06 -13.38
N ALA A 643 25.61 0.80 -14.58
CA ALA A 643 26.30 1.78 -15.42
C ALA A 643 25.46 3.00 -15.80
N ASP A 644 24.14 2.81 -15.88
CA ASP A 644 23.19 3.88 -16.26
C ASP A 644 22.85 4.83 -15.10
N TYR A 645 23.30 4.54 -13.89
CA TYR A 645 23.08 5.36 -12.71
C TYR A 645 24.29 6.23 -12.36
N VAL A 646 24.07 7.26 -11.56
CA VAL A 646 25.11 8.08 -10.93
C VAL A 646 25.17 7.75 -9.46
N PHE A 647 26.39 7.58 -8.94
CA PHE A 647 26.61 7.37 -7.52
C PHE A 647 27.23 8.64 -6.91
N VAL A 648 26.57 9.16 -5.88
CA VAL A 648 27.09 10.28 -5.10
C VAL A 648 27.76 9.72 -3.85
N THR A 649 29.08 9.95 -3.78
CA THR A 649 29.90 9.55 -2.62
C THR A 649 30.13 10.76 -1.73
N ARG A 650 29.96 10.62 -0.41
CA ARG A 650 30.11 11.68 0.58
C ARG A 650 30.90 11.24 1.80
N VAL A 651 31.58 12.20 2.41
CA VAL A 651 32.06 12.11 3.79
C VAL A 651 31.29 13.15 4.61
N LEU A 652 30.61 12.67 5.65
CA LEU A 652 29.93 13.53 6.62
C LEU A 652 30.79 13.55 7.90
N ALA A 653 30.99 14.72 8.47
CA ALA A 653 31.69 14.92 9.74
C ALA A 653 30.65 15.34 10.80
N ASP A 654 30.41 14.51 11.81
CA ASP A 654 29.34 14.69 12.80
C ASP A 654 28.01 15.04 12.11
N GLY A 655 27.70 14.37 10.98
CA GLY A 655 26.48 14.52 10.18
C GLY A 655 26.52 15.61 9.09
N GLU A 656 27.46 16.54 9.14
CA GLU A 656 27.61 17.59 8.12
C GLU A 656 28.45 17.12 6.93
N PRO A 657 27.98 17.30 5.68
CA PRO A 657 28.71 16.91 4.49
C PRO A 657 29.97 17.81 4.29
N VAL A 658 31.14 17.23 4.40
CA VAL A 658 32.44 17.94 4.27
C VAL A 658 33.15 17.64 2.97
N TRP A 659 32.77 16.58 2.26
CA TRP A 659 33.28 16.22 0.96
C TRP A 659 32.23 15.42 0.17
N GLN A 660 32.19 15.61 -1.15
CA GLN A 660 31.40 14.79 -2.06
C GLN A 660 32.05 14.68 -3.44
N ALA A 661 31.74 13.58 -4.14
CA ALA A 661 32.07 13.38 -5.54
C ALA A 661 30.96 12.59 -6.25
N GLU A 662 30.82 12.77 -7.57
CA GLU A 662 29.98 11.93 -8.41
C GLU A 662 30.85 10.88 -9.10
N GLN A 663 30.36 9.63 -9.14
CA GLN A 663 31.07 8.51 -9.74
C GLN A 663 30.10 7.64 -10.54
N ARG A 664 30.64 6.77 -11.38
CA ARG A 664 29.89 5.70 -12.03
C ARG A 664 30.56 4.38 -11.66
N PHE A 665 29.76 3.47 -11.18
CA PHE A 665 30.17 2.11 -10.86
C PHE A 665 29.39 1.17 -11.76
N ASP A 666 30.07 0.40 -12.59
CA ASP A 666 29.47 -0.55 -13.52
C ASP A 666 29.52 -1.96 -12.90
N VAL A 667 28.37 -2.36 -12.34
CA VAL A 667 28.14 -3.70 -11.82
C VAL A 667 27.06 -4.35 -12.69
N PRO A 668 27.38 -5.39 -13.46
CA PRO A 668 26.40 -6.13 -14.22
C PRO A 668 25.31 -6.73 -13.32
N ALA A 669 24.15 -6.98 -13.91
CA ALA A 669 23.03 -7.62 -13.22
C ALA A 669 23.44 -8.97 -12.59
N GLY A 670 23.06 -9.18 -11.33
CA GLY A 670 23.36 -10.38 -10.55
C GLY A 670 24.82 -10.50 -10.07
N GLU A 671 25.64 -9.44 -10.19
CA GLU A 671 27.03 -9.44 -9.73
C GLU A 671 27.23 -8.55 -8.50
N THR A 672 28.32 -8.85 -7.77
CA THR A 672 28.84 -7.99 -6.70
C THR A 672 30.26 -7.57 -7.05
N LYS A 673 30.55 -6.27 -6.93
CA LYS A 673 31.89 -5.74 -7.18
C LYS A 673 32.34 -4.79 -6.09
N HIS A 674 33.64 -4.80 -5.84
CA HIS A 674 34.32 -3.80 -5.00
C HIS A 674 35.00 -2.74 -5.88
N PHE A 675 34.87 -1.48 -5.47
CA PHE A 675 35.52 -0.33 -6.11
C PHE A 675 36.33 0.43 -5.07
N ASP A 676 37.57 0.69 -5.36
CA ASP A 676 38.43 1.51 -4.50
C ASP A 676 37.98 2.98 -4.53
N ILE A 677 37.89 3.59 -3.37
CA ILE A 677 37.59 5.04 -3.21
C ILE A 677 38.68 5.63 -2.28
N GLU A 678 39.35 6.64 -2.77
CA GLU A 678 40.27 7.43 -1.98
C GLU A 678 39.48 8.49 -1.17
N TRP A 679 38.94 8.05 -0.04
CA TRP A 679 38.27 8.94 0.88
C TRP A 679 39.22 9.91 1.53
N PRO A 680 38.94 11.23 1.61
CA PRO A 680 39.87 12.19 2.25
C PRO A 680 39.76 12.18 3.79
N LEU A 681 39.74 10.99 4.42
CA LEU A 681 39.44 10.81 5.85
C LEU A 681 40.44 11.52 6.74
N GLU A 682 41.74 11.45 6.41
CA GLU A 682 42.81 12.06 7.22
C GLU A 682 42.66 13.58 7.34
N ALA A 683 42.00 14.22 6.36
CA ALA A 683 41.73 15.66 6.41
C ALA A 683 40.68 16.01 7.48
N TYR A 684 39.76 15.07 7.81
CA TYR A 684 38.61 15.34 8.67
C TYR A 684 38.63 14.61 10.01
N ARG A 685 39.37 13.48 10.13
CA ARG A 685 39.42 12.68 11.39
C ARG A 685 39.67 13.51 12.64
N GLY A 686 40.61 14.47 12.59
CA GLY A 686 40.92 15.34 13.71
C GLY A 686 39.89 16.45 13.99
N GLN A 687 38.82 16.52 13.22
CA GLN A 687 37.85 17.59 13.30
C GLN A 687 36.44 17.11 13.73
N ALA A 688 36.19 15.78 13.67
CA ALA A 688 34.91 15.19 13.98
C ALA A 688 35.02 14.09 15.04
N ASN A 689 33.94 13.85 15.80
CA ASN A 689 33.81 12.72 16.72
C ASN A 689 33.58 11.43 15.94
N GLU A 690 32.76 11.49 14.89
CA GLU A 690 32.52 10.39 13.95
C GLU A 690 32.48 10.91 12.51
N LEU A 691 32.88 10.05 11.58
CA LEU A 691 32.77 10.31 10.15
C LEU A 691 31.80 9.27 9.57
N THR A 692 30.87 9.71 8.71
CA THR A 692 30.00 8.78 7.96
C THR A 692 30.44 8.77 6.51
N LEU A 693 30.76 7.57 6.02
CA LEU A 693 30.96 7.31 4.60
C LEU A 693 29.59 7.00 3.99
N GLU A 694 29.18 7.78 3.02
CA GLU A 694 27.88 7.60 2.33
C GLU A 694 28.10 7.40 0.84
N VAL A 695 27.40 6.45 0.26
CA VAL A 695 27.26 6.29 -1.19
C VAL A 695 25.79 6.14 -1.52
N SER A 696 25.27 6.97 -2.41
CA SER A 696 23.87 6.90 -2.85
C SER A 696 23.76 6.69 -4.36
N GLN A 697 22.91 5.75 -4.77
CA GLN A 697 22.54 5.50 -6.16
C GLN A 697 21.46 6.48 -6.59
N ARG A 698 21.64 7.12 -7.76
CA ARG A 698 20.73 8.15 -8.27
C ARG A 698 20.45 8.00 -9.76
N LEU A 699 19.25 8.41 -10.18
CA LEU A 699 18.91 8.51 -11.60
C LEU A 699 19.85 9.49 -12.34
N ALA A 700 20.47 9.02 -13.44
CA ALA A 700 21.32 9.84 -14.28
C ALA A 700 20.54 10.75 -15.25
N ALA A 701 19.31 10.37 -15.58
CA ALA A 701 18.35 11.11 -16.40
C ALA A 701 17.01 11.19 -15.67
N ALA A 702 16.11 12.05 -16.14
CA ALA A 702 14.74 12.04 -15.66
C ALA A 702 13.99 10.86 -16.29
N GLU A 703 13.14 10.21 -15.49
CA GLU A 703 12.15 9.22 -15.88
C GLU A 703 10.75 9.84 -15.75
N GLU A 704 9.71 9.18 -16.27
CA GLU A 704 8.33 9.69 -16.16
C GLU A 704 7.87 9.81 -14.70
N TRP A 705 8.38 8.94 -13.83
CA TRP A 705 8.01 8.86 -12.42
C TRP A 705 8.95 9.62 -11.47
N ALA A 706 10.14 10.08 -11.91
CA ALA A 706 11.07 10.84 -11.07
C ALA A 706 12.05 11.71 -11.86
N SER A 707 12.46 12.82 -11.25
CA SER A 707 13.43 13.73 -11.83
C SER A 707 14.85 13.14 -11.79
N LYS A 708 15.73 13.63 -12.70
CA LYS A 708 17.16 13.36 -12.62
C LYS A 708 17.71 13.66 -11.23
N GLY A 709 18.53 12.75 -10.71
CA GLY A 709 19.18 12.85 -9.40
C GLY A 709 18.32 12.28 -8.26
N TYR A 710 17.12 11.75 -8.56
CA TYR A 710 16.31 11.04 -7.56
C TYR A 710 17.10 9.87 -6.98
N GLU A 711 17.13 9.75 -5.64
CA GLU A 711 17.85 8.70 -4.91
C GLU A 711 17.01 7.42 -4.85
N LEU A 712 17.59 6.31 -5.32
CA LEU A 712 16.95 5.00 -5.33
C LEU A 712 17.31 4.18 -4.10
N SER A 713 18.59 4.20 -3.73
CA SER A 713 19.13 3.49 -2.57
C SER A 713 20.38 4.20 -2.04
N PHE A 714 20.77 3.83 -0.84
CA PHE A 714 22.00 4.33 -0.23
C PHE A 714 22.67 3.26 0.62
N GLY A 715 23.94 3.48 0.93
CA GLY A 715 24.67 2.76 1.96
C GLY A 715 25.50 3.72 2.79
N GLN A 716 25.56 3.46 4.09
CA GLN A 716 26.35 4.26 5.02
C GLN A 716 27.19 3.38 5.94
N THR A 717 28.38 3.87 6.32
CA THR A 717 29.23 3.26 7.33
C THR A 717 29.83 4.34 8.21
N VAL A 718 29.64 4.21 9.52
CA VAL A 718 30.23 5.12 10.51
C VAL A 718 31.62 4.65 10.85
N VAL A 719 32.58 5.54 10.74
CA VAL A 719 33.99 5.32 11.16
C VAL A 719 34.37 6.31 12.24
N ALA A 720 35.24 5.87 13.16
CA ALA A 720 35.63 6.71 14.29
C ALA A 720 36.41 7.96 13.83
N GLY A 721 35.97 9.11 14.31
CA GLY A 721 36.75 10.33 14.29
C GLY A 721 37.89 10.26 15.35
N SER A 722 38.74 11.25 15.34
CA SER A 722 39.79 11.41 16.37
C SER A 722 39.86 12.86 16.86
N LYS A 723 38.72 13.55 16.84
CA LYS A 723 38.63 14.90 17.40
C LYS A 723 39.11 14.83 18.86
N PRO A 724 40.13 15.58 19.23
CA PRO A 724 40.57 15.61 20.61
C PRO A 724 39.35 16.01 21.45
N VAL A 725 39.04 15.22 22.48
CA VAL A 725 38.16 15.67 23.55
C VAL A 725 38.80 16.95 24.08
N ALA A 726 38.30 18.09 23.65
CA ALA A 726 38.68 19.36 24.25
C ALA A 726 38.36 19.17 25.72
N ALA A 727 39.40 19.10 26.55
CA ALA A 727 39.20 19.36 27.95
C ALA A 727 38.46 20.70 27.95
N SER A 728 37.18 20.67 28.29
CA SER A 728 36.41 21.89 28.49
C SER A 728 37.08 22.61 29.66
N GLU A 729 38.13 23.40 29.32
CA GLU A 729 38.51 24.48 30.19
C GLU A 729 37.33 25.47 30.16
N THR A 730 36.23 25.10 30.79
CA THR A 730 35.22 26.06 31.16
C THR A 730 35.93 27.07 32.06
N LYS A 731 36.25 28.23 31.47
CA LYS A 731 36.71 29.35 32.27
C LYS A 731 35.65 29.55 33.33
N PRO A 732 36.03 29.66 34.64
CA PRO A 732 35.06 29.96 35.66
C PRO A 732 34.28 31.18 35.22
N VAL A 733 32.97 30.99 35.01
CA VAL A 733 32.05 32.11 34.80
C VAL A 733 31.71 32.66 36.20
N ASP A 734 31.71 33.96 36.34
CA ASP A 734 31.18 34.59 37.59
C ASP A 734 29.73 34.13 37.75
N GLY A 735 29.52 33.10 38.56
CA GLY A 735 28.23 32.48 38.82
C GLY A 735 28.02 32.17 40.27
N ILE A 736 26.86 31.78 40.65
CA ILE A 736 26.47 31.51 42.04
C ILE A 736 25.79 30.14 42.11
N VAL A 737 26.27 29.30 43.01
CA VAL A 737 25.60 28.09 43.48
C VAL A 737 24.94 28.37 44.81
N THR A 738 23.66 28.13 44.94
CA THR A 738 22.90 28.35 46.18
C THR A 738 22.22 27.04 46.60
N VAL A 739 22.48 26.58 47.81
CA VAL A 739 21.77 25.45 48.42
C VAL A 739 20.86 25.94 49.52
N GLY A 740 19.59 26.13 49.16
CA GLY A 740 18.55 26.53 50.08
C GLY A 740 17.89 25.35 50.81
N ARG A 741 16.95 25.68 51.67
CA ARG A 741 16.21 24.68 52.47
C ARG A 741 15.22 23.89 51.62
N TRP A 742 14.56 24.52 50.64
CA TRP A 742 13.51 23.95 49.78
C TRP A 742 14.00 23.69 48.36
N ASN A 743 14.81 24.58 47.88
CA ASN A 743 15.36 24.52 46.52
C ASN A 743 16.85 24.79 46.53
N ALA A 744 17.52 24.34 45.50
CA ALA A 744 18.87 24.73 45.17
C ALA A 744 18.93 25.26 43.75
N GLY A 745 19.89 26.16 43.48
CA GLY A 745 20.00 26.76 42.16
C GLY A 745 21.43 27.03 41.74
N VAL A 746 21.61 27.13 40.47
CA VAL A 746 22.82 27.55 39.81
C VAL A 746 22.50 28.70 38.88
N GLN A 747 23.26 29.79 38.98
CA GLN A 747 23.12 30.97 38.12
C GLN A 747 24.46 31.36 37.52
N GLY A 748 24.48 31.71 36.24
CA GLY A 748 25.65 32.25 35.55
C GLY A 748 25.38 32.43 34.06
N SER A 749 26.04 33.34 33.40
CA SER A 749 25.93 33.64 31.96
C SER A 749 24.50 33.85 31.45
N GLY A 750 23.64 34.50 32.24
CA GLY A 750 22.22 34.72 31.92
C GLY A 750 21.33 33.48 32.08
N ARG A 751 21.91 32.35 32.52
CA ARG A 751 21.18 31.10 32.77
C ARG A 751 20.89 30.87 34.22
N GLU A 752 19.75 30.29 34.55
CA GLU A 752 19.41 29.85 35.89
C GLU A 752 18.76 28.45 35.83
N ILE A 753 19.26 27.57 36.73
CA ILE A 753 18.68 26.22 36.93
C ILE A 753 18.20 26.13 38.37
N LEU A 754 16.93 25.79 38.60
CA LEU A 754 16.40 25.53 39.94
C LEU A 754 15.99 24.07 40.10
N LEU A 755 16.47 23.47 41.17
CA LEU A 755 16.21 22.08 41.58
C LEU A 755 15.40 22.10 42.89
N SER A 756 14.28 21.38 42.96
CA SER A 756 13.40 21.37 44.12
C SER A 756 13.46 20.08 44.90
N ARG A 757 13.65 20.20 46.22
CA ARG A 757 13.61 19.06 47.16
C ARG A 757 12.21 18.49 47.32
N THR A 758 11.21 19.35 47.28
CA THR A 758 9.82 18.97 47.53
C THR A 758 9.12 18.48 46.28
N GLN A 759 9.45 18.99 45.10
CA GLN A 759 8.92 18.55 43.82
C GLN A 759 9.73 17.44 43.19
N GLY A 760 10.97 17.20 43.67
CA GLY A 760 11.77 16.04 43.28
C GLY A 760 12.46 16.15 41.92
N GLY A 761 12.96 17.33 41.52
CA GLY A 761 13.65 17.50 40.25
C GLY A 761 13.85 18.94 39.83
N ILE A 762 14.20 19.15 38.57
CA ILE A 762 14.30 20.48 37.97
C ILE A 762 12.91 21.10 37.83
N VAL A 763 12.79 22.38 38.26
CA VAL A 763 11.53 23.11 38.26
C VAL A 763 11.61 24.42 37.47
N SER A 764 12.80 24.84 37.10
CA SER A 764 13.04 25.99 36.23
C SER A 764 14.38 25.84 35.54
N TYR A 765 14.42 26.15 34.26
CA TYR A 765 15.62 26.30 33.49
C TYR A 765 15.45 27.47 32.53
N THR A 766 16.13 28.57 32.80
CA THR A 766 15.95 29.83 32.07
C THR A 766 17.23 30.31 31.40
N LEU A 767 17.05 31.02 30.28
CA LEU A 767 18.07 31.81 29.60
C LEU A 767 17.56 33.22 29.39
N ASP A 768 18.25 34.22 29.94
CA ASP A 768 17.88 35.65 29.88
C ASP A 768 16.41 35.92 30.30
N GLY A 769 15.95 35.15 31.29
CA GLY A 769 14.61 35.23 31.86
C GLY A 769 13.51 34.52 31.10
N ARG A 770 13.82 33.81 30.01
CA ARG A 770 12.87 32.92 29.32
C ARG A 770 12.87 31.54 29.97
N GLU A 771 11.70 31.02 30.28
CA GLU A 771 11.51 29.69 30.89
C GLU A 771 11.37 28.60 29.84
N PHE A 772 12.10 27.51 29.99
CA PHE A 772 12.06 26.35 29.11
C PHE A 772 11.41 25.11 29.75
N VAL A 773 11.11 25.14 31.03
CA VAL A 773 10.54 24.03 31.79
C VAL A 773 9.24 24.44 32.44
N LEU A 774 8.10 24.09 31.88
CA LEU A 774 6.80 24.42 32.47
C LEU A 774 6.45 23.53 33.67
N ARG A 775 6.95 22.31 33.66
CA ARG A 775 6.75 21.31 34.71
C ARG A 775 8.01 20.51 34.91
N ARG A 776 8.19 20.02 36.15
CA ARG A 776 9.24 19.00 36.40
C ARG A 776 9.09 17.85 35.40
N PRO A 777 10.16 17.42 34.70
CA PRO A 777 10.14 16.25 33.85
C PRO A 777 9.65 15.01 34.60
N THR A 778 8.86 14.19 33.97
CA THR A 778 8.28 12.99 34.56
C THR A 778 8.91 11.74 33.94
N LEU A 779 9.11 10.72 34.78
CA LEU A 779 9.44 9.40 34.24
C LEU A 779 8.33 8.93 33.31
N THR A 780 8.70 8.42 32.16
CA THR A 780 7.77 7.74 31.26
C THR A 780 8.15 6.28 31.13
N THR A 781 7.15 5.40 31.23
CA THR A 781 7.25 3.95 31.07
C THR A 781 6.19 3.45 30.08
N PHE A 782 5.53 4.39 29.40
CA PHE A 782 4.39 4.17 28.54
C PHE A 782 4.55 4.92 27.20
N ARG A 783 4.04 4.34 26.14
CA ARG A 783 3.74 4.98 24.85
C ARG A 783 2.27 4.82 24.53
N ALA A 784 1.69 5.67 23.70
CA ALA A 784 0.38 5.40 23.13
C ALA A 784 0.42 4.08 22.36
N LEU A 785 -0.60 3.26 22.52
CA LEU A 785 -0.62 1.94 21.87
C LEU A 785 -0.71 2.11 20.36
N THR A 786 0.13 1.38 19.63
CA THR A 786 -0.03 1.19 18.19
C THR A 786 -1.18 0.21 17.93
N ASP A 787 -1.67 0.12 16.69
CA ASP A 787 -2.70 -0.85 16.34
C ASP A 787 -2.20 -2.29 16.55
N ASN A 788 -0.93 -2.57 16.28
CA ASN A 788 -0.28 -3.84 16.63
C ASN A 788 -0.26 -4.08 18.16
N ASP A 789 0.03 -3.07 18.97
CA ASP A 789 -0.02 -3.21 20.44
C ASP A 789 -1.44 -3.56 20.93
N ARG A 790 -2.48 -2.98 20.29
CA ARG A 790 -3.90 -3.27 20.60
C ARG A 790 -4.26 -4.69 20.20
N GLY A 791 -3.97 -5.08 18.94
CA GLY A 791 -4.28 -6.39 18.41
C GLY A 791 -3.57 -7.54 19.13
N ALA A 792 -2.31 -7.33 19.55
CA ALA A 792 -1.55 -8.31 20.35
C ALA A 792 -1.92 -8.31 21.85
N GLY A 793 -2.88 -7.47 22.29
CA GLY A 793 -3.31 -7.39 23.69
C GLY A 793 -2.29 -6.74 24.64
N HIS A 794 -1.32 -6.00 24.11
CA HIS A 794 -0.25 -5.37 24.89
C HIS A 794 -0.77 -4.34 25.91
N GLY A 795 -1.89 -3.69 25.62
CA GLY A 795 -2.56 -2.80 26.56
C GLY A 795 -2.96 -3.51 27.87
N TYR A 796 -3.40 -4.77 27.79
CA TYR A 796 -3.72 -5.58 28.95
C TYR A 796 -2.45 -6.13 29.62
N ASP A 797 -1.57 -6.76 28.87
CA ASP A 797 -0.41 -7.45 29.40
C ASP A 797 0.58 -6.50 30.07
N ARG A 798 0.71 -5.26 29.53
CA ARG A 798 1.65 -4.23 29.98
C ARG A 798 0.96 -3.10 30.80
N ALA A 799 -0.28 -3.27 31.23
CA ALA A 799 -1.09 -2.25 31.92
C ALA A 799 -0.39 -1.61 33.14
N GLN A 800 0.46 -2.34 33.86
CA GLN A 800 1.20 -1.77 34.99
C GLN A 800 2.11 -0.61 34.60
N TRP A 801 2.63 -0.57 33.37
CA TRP A 801 3.55 0.46 32.91
C TRP A 801 2.86 1.77 32.53
N VAL A 802 1.56 1.77 32.25
CA VAL A 802 0.76 2.97 31.90
C VAL A 802 0.91 4.04 32.97
N GLY A 803 0.79 3.66 34.23
CA GLY A 803 0.88 4.57 35.38
C GLY A 803 2.22 4.58 36.10
N ALA A 804 3.11 3.62 35.84
CA ALA A 804 4.29 3.38 36.66
C ALA A 804 5.22 4.60 36.74
N GLY A 805 5.55 5.20 35.61
CA GLY A 805 6.37 6.42 35.54
C GLY A 805 5.58 7.67 35.92
N ARG A 806 4.37 7.86 35.38
CA ARG A 806 3.53 9.04 35.60
C ARG A 806 3.23 9.30 37.07
N TYR A 807 2.99 8.25 37.85
CA TYR A 807 2.66 8.34 39.27
C TYR A 807 3.84 7.95 40.17
N ALA A 808 5.07 7.85 39.62
CA ALA A 808 6.27 7.62 40.39
C ALA A 808 6.44 8.69 41.48
N LYS A 809 6.80 8.23 42.68
CA LYS A 809 6.92 9.08 43.86
C LYS A 809 8.38 9.29 44.21
N CYS A 810 8.83 10.54 44.27
CA CYS A 810 10.14 10.88 44.84
C CYS A 810 10.13 10.54 46.33
N VAL A 811 10.91 9.56 46.74
CA VAL A 811 10.97 9.07 48.14
C VAL A 811 12.17 9.58 48.90
N ASN A 812 13.22 9.96 48.16
CA ASN A 812 14.44 10.49 48.73
C ASN A 812 15.12 11.48 47.79
N ASN A 813 15.90 12.44 48.36
CA ASN A 813 16.81 13.28 47.57
C ASN A 813 18.00 13.74 48.34
N THR A 814 19.09 13.95 47.64
CA THR A 814 20.32 14.56 48.14
C THR A 814 20.73 15.67 47.18
N ILE A 815 20.92 16.87 47.68
CA ILE A 815 21.44 18.02 46.92
C ILE A 815 22.64 18.57 47.60
N GLU A 816 23.76 18.66 46.90
CA GLU A 816 25.03 19.10 47.39
C GLU A 816 25.75 20.03 46.42
N GLN A 817 26.45 21.04 46.97
CA GLN A 817 27.41 21.80 46.19
C GLN A 817 28.69 21.01 46.12
N VAL A 818 29.11 20.61 44.92
CA VAL A 818 30.30 19.79 44.69
C VAL A 818 31.59 20.62 44.78
N ASN A 819 31.49 21.84 44.23
CA ASN A 819 32.55 22.85 44.23
C ASN A 819 31.93 24.24 44.07
N ASP A 820 32.74 25.31 43.93
CA ASP A 820 32.24 26.67 43.82
C ASP A 820 31.29 26.91 42.62
N ASP A 821 31.43 26.10 41.58
CA ASP A 821 30.73 26.25 40.31
C ASP A 821 29.69 25.17 40.01
N THR A 822 29.59 24.09 40.80
CA THR A 822 28.82 22.88 40.45
C THR A 822 27.90 22.43 41.56
N LEU A 823 26.64 22.19 41.19
CA LEU A 823 25.59 21.61 42.02
C LEU A 823 25.24 20.22 41.52
N LYS A 824 25.17 19.23 42.46
CA LYS A 824 24.69 17.88 42.15
C LYS A 824 23.41 17.60 42.96
N ALA A 825 22.41 17.08 42.27
CA ALA A 825 21.16 16.63 42.88
C ALA A 825 20.87 15.20 42.48
N VAL A 826 20.57 14.35 43.45
CA VAL A 826 20.20 12.94 43.22
C VAL A 826 18.80 12.75 43.79
N TYR A 827 17.87 12.25 42.96
CA TYR A 827 16.49 11.97 43.36
C TYR A 827 16.22 10.46 43.18
N GLU A 828 15.63 9.85 44.19
CA GLU A 828 15.21 8.46 44.16
C GLU A 828 13.72 8.39 44.04
N TYR A 829 13.23 7.73 42.99
CA TYR A 829 11.84 7.56 42.67
C TYR A 829 11.40 6.12 42.85
N GLU A 830 10.32 5.92 43.58
CA GLU A 830 9.59 4.64 43.64
C GLU A 830 8.56 4.60 42.53
N LEU A 831 8.68 3.65 41.60
CA LEU A 831 7.71 3.42 40.52
C LEU A 831 6.39 2.91 41.12
N ALA A 832 5.28 3.26 40.48
CA ALA A 832 3.96 2.79 40.86
C ALA A 832 3.70 1.37 40.31
N THR A 833 4.63 0.43 40.53
CA THR A 833 4.53 -0.98 40.16
C THR A 833 4.32 -1.85 41.42
N PRO A 834 3.88 -3.11 41.27
CA PRO A 834 3.79 -4.04 42.39
C PRO A 834 5.10 -4.20 43.17
N GLN A 835 6.24 -4.14 42.51
CA GLN A 835 7.59 -4.31 43.10
C GLN A 835 8.13 -3.00 43.71
N ARG A 836 7.54 -1.85 43.35
CA ARG A 836 7.99 -0.52 43.80
C ARG A 836 9.47 -0.29 43.52
N THR A 837 9.90 -0.62 42.32
CA THR A 837 11.29 -0.49 41.89
C THR A 837 11.75 0.95 41.95
N HIS A 838 12.96 1.17 42.43
CA HIS A 838 13.50 2.51 42.59
C HIS A 838 14.33 2.92 41.39
N VAL A 839 14.02 4.08 40.80
CA VAL A 839 14.75 4.73 39.71
C VAL A 839 15.49 5.94 40.28
N THR A 840 16.78 6.07 39.93
CA THR A 840 17.59 7.21 40.34
C THR A 840 17.69 8.22 39.20
N ILE A 841 17.37 9.49 39.48
CA ILE A 841 17.62 10.60 38.54
C ILE A 841 18.68 11.51 39.14
N THR A 842 19.77 11.73 38.41
CA THR A 842 20.86 12.60 38.82
C THR A 842 20.95 13.82 37.91
N TYR A 843 20.98 15.01 38.50
CA TYR A 843 21.28 16.26 37.81
C TYR A 843 22.60 16.81 38.30
N VAL A 844 23.51 17.15 37.39
CA VAL A 844 24.73 17.90 37.67
C VAL A 844 24.68 19.18 36.85
N ALA A 845 24.54 20.32 37.51
CA ALA A 845 24.43 21.63 36.91
C ALA A 845 25.62 22.52 37.27
N ASP A 846 26.11 23.31 36.31
CA ASP A 846 27.25 24.21 36.55
C ASP A 846 26.90 25.69 36.22
N THR A 847 27.78 26.60 36.62
CA THR A 847 27.61 28.05 36.41
C THR A 847 27.72 28.49 34.96
N THR A 848 28.12 27.60 34.02
CA THR A 848 28.01 27.86 32.58
C THR A 848 26.58 27.65 32.06
N GLY A 849 25.73 27.03 32.90
CA GLY A 849 24.37 26.66 32.57
C GLY A 849 24.24 25.32 31.85
N LYS A 850 25.28 24.53 31.86
CA LYS A 850 25.21 23.15 31.38
C LYS A 850 24.56 22.26 32.44
N LEU A 851 23.67 21.38 31.99
CA LEU A 851 22.99 20.39 32.81
C LEU A 851 23.34 18.99 32.29
N HIS A 852 24.05 18.22 33.10
CA HIS A 852 24.18 16.79 32.84
C HIS A 852 23.07 16.03 33.56
N LEU A 853 22.38 15.14 32.87
CA LEU A 853 21.26 14.36 33.35
C LEU A 853 21.51 12.87 33.12
N SER A 854 21.40 12.08 34.21
CA SER A 854 21.36 10.62 34.09
C SER A 854 20.13 10.04 34.76
N VAL A 855 19.59 8.96 34.19
CA VAL A 855 18.47 8.18 34.73
C VAL A 855 18.86 6.72 34.79
N ASP A 856 18.81 6.13 35.98
CA ASP A 856 19.21 4.75 36.22
C ASP A 856 18.03 3.92 36.72
N TYR A 857 17.65 2.93 35.92
CA TYR A 857 16.69 1.89 36.26
C TYR A 857 17.45 0.57 36.50
N PRO A 858 17.31 -0.05 37.68
CA PRO A 858 18.13 -1.20 38.05
C PRO A 858 17.60 -2.55 37.50
N GLY A 859 16.40 -2.58 36.97
CA GLY A 859 15.67 -3.79 36.62
C GLY A 859 14.76 -4.28 37.74
N GLU A 860 13.64 -4.93 37.35
CA GLU A 860 12.76 -5.64 38.26
C GLU A 860 13.43 -6.93 38.80
N THR A 861 13.19 -7.26 40.07
CA THR A 861 13.76 -8.45 40.70
C THR A 861 12.87 -9.69 40.61
N GLN A 862 11.64 -9.52 40.16
CA GLN A 862 10.65 -10.57 39.94
C GLN A 862 10.14 -10.43 38.50
N GLU A 863 9.51 -11.47 38.00
CA GLU A 863 8.89 -11.48 36.68
C GLU A 863 7.91 -10.27 36.51
N ALA A 864 8.09 -9.56 35.40
CA ALA A 864 7.26 -8.43 35.02
C ALA A 864 7.18 -8.38 33.49
N PRO A 865 6.08 -7.83 32.93
CA PRO A 865 5.98 -7.65 31.48
C PRO A 865 7.06 -6.66 30.98
N THR A 866 7.41 -6.78 29.71
CA THR A 866 8.36 -5.88 29.06
C THR A 866 7.88 -4.43 29.07
N ILE A 867 8.84 -3.48 29.09
CA ILE A 867 8.55 -2.04 29.21
C ILE A 867 8.29 -1.48 27.81
N PRO A 868 7.20 -0.73 27.56
CA PRO A 868 6.96 -0.10 26.25
C PRO A 868 7.95 1.00 25.88
N ALA A 869 8.32 1.85 26.82
CA ALA A 869 9.29 2.93 26.66
C ALA A 869 9.89 3.30 28.03
N PHE A 870 11.12 3.79 28.06
CA PHE A 870 11.74 4.22 29.32
C PHE A 870 12.58 5.49 29.18
N GLY A 871 12.27 6.52 29.94
CA GLY A 871 13.04 7.77 29.98
C GLY A 871 12.29 8.90 30.68
N LEU A 872 12.47 10.13 30.20
CA LEU A 872 11.84 11.33 30.73
C LEU A 872 11.03 12.05 29.67
N GLU A 873 9.85 12.54 30.09
CA GLU A 873 9.01 13.44 29.31
C GLU A 873 9.09 14.86 29.90
N TRP A 874 9.43 15.83 29.07
CA TRP A 874 9.49 17.25 29.37
C TRP A 874 8.27 17.95 28.80
N THR A 875 7.69 18.89 29.55
CA THR A 875 6.64 19.78 29.07
C THR A 875 7.23 21.15 28.81
N LEU A 876 7.25 21.57 27.57
CA LEU A 876 7.85 22.81 27.08
C LEU A 876 6.75 23.81 26.67
N PRO A 877 7.03 25.13 26.63
CA PRO A 877 6.19 26.09 25.95
C PRO A 877 5.92 25.73 24.50
N VAL A 878 4.72 26.04 24.02
CA VAL A 878 4.23 25.61 22.71
C VAL A 878 5.03 26.18 21.52
N GLU A 879 5.71 27.31 21.74
CA GLU A 879 6.56 27.96 20.74
C GLU A 879 7.84 27.18 20.40
N TYR A 880 8.27 26.24 21.26
CA TYR A 880 9.45 25.40 20.99
C TYR A 880 9.07 24.17 20.17
N SER A 881 8.62 24.40 18.96
CA SER A 881 8.10 23.34 18.06
C SER A 881 9.08 22.91 16.98
N ASN A 882 10.18 23.65 16.72
CA ASN A 882 11.15 23.28 15.71
C ASN A 882 12.12 22.23 16.26
N LEU A 883 12.40 21.21 15.45
CA LEU A 883 13.32 20.12 15.77
C LEU A 883 14.40 20.01 14.70
N ARG A 884 15.65 20.08 15.13
CA ARG A 884 16.83 19.75 14.33
C ARG A 884 17.62 18.68 15.05
N PHE A 885 17.87 17.54 14.42
CA PHE A 885 18.55 16.44 15.09
C PHE A 885 19.59 15.75 14.21
N TYR A 886 20.57 15.13 14.83
CA TYR A 886 21.55 14.25 14.21
C TYR A 886 21.25 12.81 14.65
N GLY A 887 20.70 12.03 13.74
CA GLY A 887 20.22 10.66 13.92
C GLY A 887 19.74 10.06 12.61
N PRO A 888 19.23 8.83 12.62
CA PRO A 888 18.53 8.24 11.48
C PRO A 888 17.21 8.97 11.19
N GLY A 889 16.92 9.24 9.91
CA GLY A 889 15.73 9.95 9.46
C GLY A 889 15.64 10.05 7.93
N PRO A 890 14.81 10.96 7.38
CA PRO A 890 14.07 12.04 8.06
C PRO A 890 12.88 11.60 8.91
N ASP A 891 12.19 10.51 8.50
CA ASP A 891 10.99 10.03 9.15
C ASP A 891 11.29 9.26 10.45
N GLU A 892 10.26 8.98 11.23
CA GLU A 892 10.35 8.28 12.51
C GLU A 892 11.01 6.90 12.37
N THR A 893 11.74 6.49 13.39
CA THR A 893 12.42 5.20 13.46
C THR A 893 12.16 4.50 14.79
N TYR A 894 12.14 3.16 14.76
CA TYR A 894 11.95 2.30 15.93
C TYR A 894 12.97 1.16 15.93
N ALA A 895 13.10 0.43 17.02
CA ALA A 895 14.08 -0.64 17.17
C ALA A 895 14.00 -1.71 16.05
N ASP A 896 12.80 -1.97 15.53
CA ASP A 896 12.49 -2.92 14.46
C ASP A 896 12.23 -2.26 13.09
N ARG A 897 12.29 -0.92 13.01
CA ARG A 897 12.12 -0.12 11.77
C ARG A 897 13.18 0.96 11.72
N LYS A 898 14.37 0.63 11.21
CA LYS A 898 15.60 1.42 11.36
C LYS A 898 16.39 1.67 10.09
N HIS A 899 15.87 1.31 8.92
CA HIS A 899 16.58 1.42 7.64
C HIS A 899 16.54 2.83 7.06
N ALA A 900 16.75 3.80 7.92
CA ALA A 900 16.81 5.23 7.66
C ALA A 900 18.25 5.73 7.50
N LYS A 901 18.41 6.86 6.87
CA LYS A 901 19.72 7.49 6.63
C LYS A 901 20.18 8.28 7.84
N LEU A 902 21.38 8.01 8.33
CA LEU A 902 22.03 8.83 9.35
C LEU A 902 22.43 10.19 8.78
N GLY A 903 21.93 11.26 9.37
CA GLY A 903 22.17 12.63 8.91
C GLY A 903 21.69 13.68 9.90
N ILE A 904 21.81 14.95 9.50
CA ILE A 904 21.20 16.07 10.22
C ILE A 904 19.90 16.43 9.51
N TRP A 905 18.80 16.36 10.26
CA TRP A 905 17.46 16.58 9.77
C TRP A 905 16.84 17.80 10.43
N ASN A 906 15.95 18.48 9.72
CA ASN A 906 15.17 19.62 10.20
C ASN A 906 13.70 19.32 9.96
N THR A 907 12.92 19.36 11.02
CA THR A 907 11.47 19.20 11.01
C THR A 907 10.85 20.07 12.09
N ASN A 908 9.60 19.88 12.40
CA ASN A 908 8.91 20.46 13.54
C ASN A 908 7.91 19.47 14.13
N ALA A 909 7.47 19.71 15.34
CA ALA A 909 6.57 18.80 16.06
C ALA A 909 5.24 18.50 15.33
N TYR A 910 4.81 19.36 14.42
CA TYR A 910 3.55 19.16 13.69
C TYR A 910 3.77 18.30 12.42
N ASP A 911 4.87 18.55 11.70
CA ASP A 911 5.22 17.78 10.51
C ASP A 911 5.75 16.38 10.87
N ASP A 912 6.34 16.24 12.08
CA ASP A 912 6.85 14.98 12.63
C ASP A 912 5.76 14.13 13.31
N HIS A 913 4.55 14.65 13.37
CA HIS A 913 3.36 13.96 13.86
C HIS A 913 2.67 13.26 12.69
N ALA A 914 2.90 11.94 12.53
CA ALA A 914 2.23 11.17 11.51
C ALA A 914 0.71 11.06 11.80
N PRO A 915 -0.15 11.44 10.85
CA PRO A 915 -1.59 11.48 11.07
C PRO A 915 -2.24 10.10 10.85
N TYR A 916 -1.80 9.08 11.59
CA TYR A 916 -2.46 7.77 11.57
C TYR A 916 -3.95 7.91 11.87
N LEU A 917 -4.80 7.10 11.24
CA LEU A 917 -6.27 7.25 11.34
C LEU A 917 -6.75 7.28 12.78
N MET A 918 -6.35 6.31 13.59
CA MET A 918 -6.49 6.38 15.04
C MET A 918 -5.19 6.93 15.62
N PRO A 919 -5.23 8.04 16.40
CA PRO A 919 -4.05 8.58 17.05
C PRO A 919 -3.33 7.54 17.91
N GLN A 920 -2.02 7.44 17.72
CA GLN A 920 -1.18 6.43 18.36
C GLN A 920 0.25 6.92 18.51
N GLU A 921 1.18 6.08 18.94
CA GLU A 921 2.61 6.42 19.05
C GLU A 921 3.16 6.89 17.70
N THR A 922 3.90 7.99 17.69
CA THR A 922 4.46 8.60 16.47
C THR A 922 5.64 9.50 16.79
N GLY A 923 6.47 9.78 15.76
CA GLY A 923 7.55 10.78 15.79
C GLY A 923 8.73 10.40 16.68
N ASN A 924 8.98 9.11 16.89
CA ASN A 924 10.18 8.66 17.59
C ASN A 924 11.39 8.59 16.64
N HIS A 925 12.55 9.05 17.11
CA HIS A 925 13.82 8.90 16.42
C HIS A 925 14.80 8.14 17.31
N GLU A 926 15.23 6.97 16.85
CA GLU A 926 16.23 6.14 17.51
C GLU A 926 17.65 6.67 17.26
N ASP A 927 18.60 6.25 18.08
CA ASP A 927 20.03 6.45 17.86
C ASP A 927 20.45 7.92 17.62
N VAL A 928 19.78 8.86 18.33
CA VAL A 928 20.04 10.29 18.23
C VAL A 928 21.34 10.64 18.97
N ARG A 929 22.22 11.43 18.31
CA ARG A 929 23.46 11.93 18.90
C ARG A 929 23.26 13.27 19.60
N TRP A 930 22.45 14.13 18.99
CA TRP A 930 22.00 15.40 19.56
C TRP A 930 20.73 15.90 18.85
N ALA A 931 19.98 16.72 19.57
CA ALA A 931 18.81 17.42 19.05
C ALA A 931 18.75 18.85 19.58
N GLU A 932 18.31 19.78 18.75
CA GLU A 932 18.00 21.17 19.06
C GLU A 932 16.50 21.37 18.93
N ILE A 933 15.90 21.81 20.02
CA ILE A 933 14.47 22.10 20.12
C ILE A 933 14.33 23.60 20.30
N THR A 934 13.77 24.32 19.30
CA THR A 934 13.85 25.78 19.23
C THR A 934 12.51 26.43 18.89
N ASP A 935 12.41 27.74 19.23
CA ASP A 935 11.42 28.63 18.66
C ASP A 935 11.85 29.16 17.28
N ASP A 936 10.99 29.93 16.61
CA ASP A 936 11.30 30.52 15.29
C ASP A 936 12.45 31.54 15.31
N ALA A 937 12.85 32.02 16.48
CA ALA A 937 14.02 32.91 16.63
C ALA A 937 15.32 32.16 16.90
N GLY A 938 15.24 30.81 17.03
CA GLY A 938 16.39 29.97 17.30
C GLY A 938 16.77 29.86 18.77
N HIS A 939 15.95 30.35 19.70
CA HIS A 939 16.13 30.12 21.12
C HIS A 939 15.56 28.76 21.51
N GLY A 940 16.26 28.02 22.34
CA GLY A 940 15.77 26.68 22.68
C GLY A 940 16.70 25.95 23.62
N MET A 941 16.63 24.63 23.54
CA MET A 941 17.54 23.72 24.21
C MET A 941 18.19 22.74 23.22
N ARG A 942 19.42 22.39 23.51
CA ARG A 942 20.13 21.31 22.88
C ARG A 942 20.27 20.14 23.85
N VAL A 943 19.88 18.96 23.42
CA VAL A 943 20.10 17.69 24.11
C VAL A 943 21.15 16.93 23.33
N SER A 944 22.21 16.44 24.00
CA SER A 944 23.30 15.71 23.36
C SER A 944 23.62 14.45 24.17
N ARG A 945 24.01 13.38 23.50
CA ARG A 945 24.49 12.18 24.18
C ARG A 945 25.69 12.53 25.07
N HIS A 946 25.77 11.90 26.24
CA HIS A 946 26.95 11.94 27.07
C HIS A 946 27.80 10.68 26.81
N GLY A 947 29.05 10.85 26.39
CA GLY A 947 29.86 9.72 25.95
C GLY A 947 29.46 9.16 24.59
N GLU A 948 29.38 7.83 24.48
CA GLU A 948 29.11 7.13 23.20
C GLU A 948 27.66 6.64 23.04
N SER A 949 26.90 6.53 24.14
CA SER A 949 25.55 6.00 24.12
C SER A 949 24.58 7.03 23.53
N ALA A 950 23.97 6.70 22.40
CA ALA A 950 22.88 7.48 21.83
C ALA A 950 21.57 7.29 22.64
N PHE A 951 20.56 8.06 22.33
CA PHE A 951 19.26 8.04 22.99
C PHE A 951 18.16 8.08 21.94
N ALA A 952 16.93 7.71 22.33
CA ALA A 952 15.76 7.93 21.49
C ALA A 952 15.07 9.23 21.91
N LEU A 953 14.42 9.89 20.92
CA LEU A 953 13.79 11.20 21.12
C LEU A 953 12.52 11.33 20.31
N SER A 954 11.50 11.96 20.90
CA SER A 954 10.37 12.50 20.11
C SER A 954 10.00 13.89 20.63
N LEU A 955 9.57 14.78 19.72
CA LEU A 955 8.99 16.08 20.01
C LEU A 955 7.60 16.14 19.41
N GLN A 956 6.56 16.14 20.27
CA GLN A 956 5.18 16.03 19.81
C GLN A 956 4.30 17.15 20.41
N PRO A 957 3.25 17.61 19.71
CA PRO A 957 2.27 18.54 20.25
C PRO A 957 1.32 17.89 21.27
N TYR A 958 1.36 16.56 21.37
CA TYR A 958 0.49 15.75 22.24
C TYR A 958 1.31 14.82 23.12
N SER A 959 0.84 14.57 24.34
CA SER A 959 1.40 13.52 25.19
C SER A 959 0.87 12.15 24.76
N ALA A 960 1.59 11.07 25.15
CA ALA A 960 1.14 9.70 24.89
C ALA A 960 -0.29 9.43 25.38
N PHE A 961 -0.70 10.07 26.49
CA PHE A 961 -2.07 9.92 27.03
C PHE A 961 -3.12 10.65 26.20
N MET A 962 -2.79 11.79 25.57
CA MET A 962 -3.71 12.48 24.67
C MET A 962 -3.94 11.68 23.40
N LEU A 963 -2.90 11.08 22.86
CA LEU A 963 -2.99 10.19 21.69
C LEU A 963 -3.82 8.95 22.00
N GLU A 964 -3.57 8.32 23.15
CA GLU A 964 -4.28 7.10 23.58
C GLU A 964 -5.79 7.27 23.78
N GLU A 965 -6.23 8.48 24.20
CA GLU A 965 -7.64 8.78 24.49
C GLU A 965 -8.43 9.22 23.25
N ALA A 966 -7.77 9.65 22.15
CA ALA A 966 -8.41 10.13 20.94
C ALA A 966 -8.71 8.97 19.97
N GLN A 967 -9.88 9.05 19.32
CA GLN A 967 -10.25 8.10 18.27
C GLN A 967 -9.97 8.67 16.87
N HIS A 968 -9.94 9.99 16.73
CA HIS A 968 -9.68 10.70 15.46
C HIS A 968 -8.71 11.85 15.68
N GLN A 969 -8.02 12.25 14.62
CA GLN A 969 -7.06 13.36 14.67
C GLN A 969 -7.70 14.71 15.08
N ASP A 970 -8.94 14.96 14.68
CA ASP A 970 -9.67 16.20 15.05
C ASP A 970 -10.19 16.21 16.49
N GLU A 971 -10.16 15.10 17.20
CA GLU A 971 -10.45 15.04 18.64
C GLU A 971 -9.27 15.50 19.50
N LEU A 972 -8.06 15.54 18.93
CA LEU A 972 -6.89 16.03 19.61
C LEU A 972 -7.06 17.53 19.90
N PRO A 973 -6.75 17.99 21.14
CA PRO A 973 -6.97 19.38 21.50
C PRO A 973 -5.99 20.30 20.78
N ALA A 974 -6.37 21.56 20.59
CA ALA A 974 -5.43 22.56 20.10
C ALA A 974 -4.18 22.60 21.02
N PRO A 975 -2.97 22.45 20.47
CA PRO A 975 -1.73 22.35 21.23
C PRO A 975 -1.52 23.55 22.17
N LYS A 976 -1.14 23.24 23.41
CA LYS A 976 -0.85 24.24 24.46
C LYS A 976 0.58 24.15 24.95
N HIS A 977 1.22 23.02 24.68
CA HIS A 977 2.57 22.65 25.11
C HIS A 977 3.22 21.80 24.04
N MET A 978 4.53 21.68 24.08
CA MET A 978 5.27 20.63 23.40
C MET A 978 5.71 19.59 24.43
N PHE A 979 5.67 18.34 24.03
CA PHE A 979 6.11 17.19 24.82
C PHE A 979 7.38 16.64 24.19
N LEU A 980 8.49 16.85 24.90
CA LEU A 980 9.79 16.31 24.52
C LEU A 980 10.05 15.04 25.33
N ARG A 981 10.16 13.90 24.67
CA ARG A 981 10.54 12.63 25.28
C ARG A 981 12.00 12.37 24.96
N VAL A 982 12.79 12.12 26.00
CA VAL A 982 14.20 11.70 25.89
C VAL A 982 14.30 10.34 26.56
N LEU A 983 14.55 9.30 25.76
CA LEU A 983 14.39 7.91 26.16
C LEU A 983 15.72 7.15 26.13
N ALA A 984 15.90 6.26 27.10
CA ALA A 984 16.96 5.25 27.07
C ALA A 984 16.65 4.13 26.06
N ALA A 985 15.35 3.82 25.88
CA ALA A 985 14.88 2.82 24.91
C ALA A 985 13.37 2.96 24.66
N GLN A 986 12.97 2.54 23.48
CA GLN A 986 11.57 2.34 23.07
C GLN A 986 11.41 0.97 22.41
N MET A 987 10.31 0.28 22.68
CA MET A 987 10.00 -1.03 22.11
C MET A 987 9.70 -0.87 20.61
N GLY A 988 9.96 -1.90 19.83
CA GLY A 988 9.54 -1.98 18.42
C GLY A 988 8.03 -1.81 18.22
N VAL A 989 7.60 -1.57 17.00
CA VAL A 989 6.18 -1.34 16.64
C VAL A 989 5.46 -2.58 16.13
N GLY A 990 6.20 -3.63 15.73
CA GLY A 990 5.65 -4.85 15.15
C GLY A 990 5.27 -4.69 13.68
N GLY A 991 4.76 -5.75 13.09
CA GLY A 991 4.44 -5.68 11.66
C GLY A 991 4.02 -6.98 10.99
N ASP A 992 4.04 -8.14 11.67
CA ASP A 992 3.63 -9.41 11.05
C ASP A 992 2.14 -9.39 10.73
N ASP A 993 1.31 -9.10 11.74
CA ASP A 993 -0.13 -8.82 11.62
C ASP A 993 -0.56 -7.78 12.67
N SER A 994 -1.82 -7.33 12.63
CA SER A 994 -2.37 -6.34 13.57
C SER A 994 -3.49 -6.90 14.46
N TRP A 995 -3.62 -8.22 14.59
CA TRP A 995 -4.67 -8.86 15.41
C TRP A 995 -4.19 -9.86 16.43
N MET A 996 -2.99 -10.45 16.30
CA MET A 996 -2.46 -11.40 17.26
C MET A 996 -0.95 -11.35 17.45
N SER A 997 -0.16 -11.02 16.42
CA SER A 997 1.30 -11.09 16.46
C SER A 997 1.90 -10.00 17.34
N PRO A 998 2.63 -10.38 18.41
CA PRO A 998 3.31 -9.42 19.23
C PRO A 998 4.56 -8.88 18.52
N VAL A 999 5.07 -7.74 18.97
CA VAL A 999 6.43 -7.29 18.64
C VAL A 999 7.41 -8.43 18.95
N HIS A 1000 8.39 -8.68 18.07
CA HIS A 1000 9.35 -9.77 18.23
C HIS A 1000 10.20 -9.59 19.49
N PRO A 1001 10.57 -10.67 20.21
CA PRO A 1001 11.24 -10.60 21.52
C PRO A 1001 12.56 -9.82 21.53
N GLN A 1002 13.30 -9.79 20.44
CA GLN A 1002 14.58 -9.05 20.32
C GLN A 1002 14.37 -7.53 20.33
N TYR A 1003 13.16 -7.03 20.04
CA TYR A 1003 12.81 -5.61 20.05
C TYR A 1003 12.03 -5.20 21.30
N HIS A 1004 11.87 -6.11 22.28
CA HIS A 1004 11.33 -5.81 23.60
C HIS A 1004 12.36 -5.12 24.49
N ILE A 1005 11.87 -4.38 25.47
CA ILE A 1005 12.69 -3.87 26.58
C ILE A 1005 12.45 -4.76 27.79
N PRO A 1006 13.38 -5.69 28.12
CA PRO A 1006 13.19 -6.60 29.27
C PRO A 1006 13.15 -5.82 30.58
N ALA A 1007 12.10 -6.03 31.37
CA ALA A 1007 11.93 -5.32 32.64
C ALA A 1007 12.95 -5.69 33.73
N ASP A 1008 13.57 -6.86 33.62
CA ASP A 1008 14.60 -7.36 34.56
C ASP A 1008 16.01 -6.86 34.25
N LYS A 1009 16.20 -6.09 33.18
CA LYS A 1009 17.50 -5.54 32.80
C LYS A 1009 17.64 -4.08 33.21
N PRO A 1010 18.86 -3.66 33.60
CA PRO A 1010 19.11 -2.26 33.88
C PRO A 1010 19.00 -1.42 32.60
N LEU A 1011 18.43 -0.22 32.74
CA LEU A 1011 18.40 0.80 31.69
C LEU A 1011 19.10 2.06 32.19
N HIS A 1012 19.81 2.72 31.29
CA HIS A 1012 20.57 3.92 31.59
C HIS A 1012 20.37 4.96 30.50
N LEU A 1013 19.90 6.16 30.85
CA LEU A 1013 19.89 7.35 30.01
C LEU A 1013 20.96 8.32 30.50
N ASP A 1014 21.75 8.86 29.57
CA ASP A 1014 22.87 9.75 29.93
C ASP A 1014 23.01 10.85 28.86
N VAL A 1015 22.61 12.07 29.19
CA VAL A 1015 22.57 13.21 28.27
C VAL A 1015 23.06 14.51 28.89
N ASP A 1016 23.60 15.37 28.05
CA ASP A 1016 23.94 16.76 28.37
C ASP A 1016 22.86 17.69 27.77
N ILE A 1017 22.39 18.64 28.51
CA ILE A 1017 21.37 19.62 28.09
C ILE A 1017 21.96 21.03 28.32
N GLU A 1018 21.82 21.87 27.30
CA GLU A 1018 22.19 23.27 27.35
C GLU A 1018 21.14 24.15 26.66
N LEU A 1019 20.93 25.37 27.17
CA LEU A 1019 20.08 26.34 26.50
C LEU A 1019 20.86 27.14 25.44
N ILE A 1020 20.25 27.34 24.29
CA ILE A 1020 20.81 28.01 23.13
C ILE A 1020 19.99 29.21 22.70
#